data_0796035cf3cea283f5731c77639fa4d6
#
_entry.id   0796035cf3cea283f5731c77639fa4d6
#
_cell.length_a   1.000
_cell.length_b   1.000
_cell.length_c   1.000
_cell.angle_alpha   90.00
_cell.angle_beta   90.00
_cell.angle_gamma   90.00
#
_symmetry.space_group_name_H-M   'P 1'
#
loop_
_entity.id
_entity.type
_entity.pdbx_description
1 polymer ?
#
loop_
_entity_poly.entity_id
_entity_poly.type
_entity_poly.pdbx_seq_one_letter_code
_entity_poly.pdbx_strand_id
1 'polypeptide(L)'
;MAGRDNEMSRVNKNKDNPKASKGSKSGSKKKKKGRGKRIAWALFFTAVIAIFCALAGYLFILVSGEKLLEQNKDKLTAYGTSKVYDRQGNLMGELSIQKSDPVDYEDIPEQLVNAFIATEDRRFWEHNGVDIWSIGRAAVKDIMARSMVEGGSTITQQLAKNIFLTRDKTFFRKATEMSIALALERKHSKEEIIEMYLNRINFGGPYYGIKAASERYFGKSDLNKLELWEMATLAAMPKGPSRYNPLKNPDLSKERRAVVLTLMEQQGYITAEEAEKAKKVDYDYTPPERKQKYTAFIDYVMDEAEEKWGLTEDDLNIGGYQIYTTMDANAQQAMEEEFNNPANFEESPDEEIVQGSMVIINQENGGIVAISGGREYMRGGFNRATDSRRQPGSALKPIVSYAPALESGNFTKDSRLSNKKQCFGDYCPNNLHGYSETISMPEAIQRSENIPAVWLLNQIGVKTGVEFAKSLGIQMTEADANLSLALGGMNSGTNTFEMAQAFSAFANGGELKEAFAIKEIRDNKGKVVHENKGSKGKRVMSESTASQMTEMMERVVQDGTGRNARISRPVAGKTGTTQSGYEGISSNRDVWFVGYTPELTAAVWMGYDKPNKQHLLKRSSSMSAALWGKIMEKAVQSYEPKNFPSTEPAPPVVETPKLEPVSGLTGSYDGANQTVYLSWNGVQGSGIQYRIYRRETSESEFTRILDAVNSTSTDDMSAMEGLTYEYYVTAYDPATDQESERSNVLQIAAVSELPPEDLEPDPGDIEDVIPPDEGDAGDGIDNPSGEDNGSGQDNGNGQGNGNGQGNGNGQGNGNGNGNGNGNGQGNGQGNGQDNGSTNPPVDGGQDGGSGSDAGDGTGGEDSETIEGTTDSGNVTTVPGTIVEPEVPATESDPNQVSP
;
A
#
# COMPACT_ATOMS: atom_id res chain seq x y z
N MET A 1 -17.51 32.12 42.32
CA MET A 1 -17.47 33.41 42.97
C MET A 1 -17.26 34.42 41.88
N ALA A 2 -18.26 35.03 41.47
CA ALA A 2 -18.68 36.43 41.71
C ALA A 2 -17.79 37.34 40.88
N GLY A 3 -18.25 38.16 39.99
CA GLY A 3 -19.52 38.71 39.68
C GLY A 3 -19.34 40.13 39.21
N ARG A 4 -20.14 40.46 38.20
CA ARG A 4 -20.94 41.64 37.98
C ARG A 4 -20.27 42.85 37.36
N ASP A 5 -20.72 43.21 36.23
CA ASP A 5 -21.92 43.99 35.79
C ASP A 5 -21.71 45.50 35.90
N ASN A 6 -21.92 46.29 34.86
CA ASN A 6 -23.12 46.97 34.46
C ASN A 6 -22.72 47.98 33.38
N GLU A 7 -23.30 48.01 32.25
CA GLU A 7 -24.60 48.48 31.77
C GLU A 7 -24.83 50.01 31.83
N MET A 8 -25.24 50.46 30.67
CA MET A 8 -26.24 51.50 30.36
C MET A 8 -25.87 52.97 30.55
N SER A 9 -26.31 53.89 29.77
CA SER A 9 -27.38 53.96 28.77
C SER A 9 -27.36 55.29 28.02
N ARG A 10 -27.86 55.25 26.82
CA ARG A 10 -28.58 56.24 26.01
C ARG A 10 -29.08 57.51 26.75
N VAL A 11 -29.07 58.70 26.08
CA VAL A 11 -30.30 59.35 25.64
C VAL A 11 -30.01 60.56 24.74
N ASN A 12 -30.75 60.62 23.67
CA ASN A 12 -30.99 61.66 22.68
C ASN A 12 -31.70 62.89 23.27
N LYS A 13 -31.47 64.10 22.69
CA LYS A 13 -32.49 64.91 22.00
C LYS A 13 -31.98 66.36 21.70
N ASN A 14 -31.96 66.64 20.46
CA ASN A 14 -32.75 67.63 19.68
C ASN A 14 -32.97 69.04 20.19
N LYS A 15 -32.76 69.97 19.19
CA LYS A 15 -33.46 71.24 18.88
C LYS A 15 -33.03 72.46 19.70
N ASP A 16 -32.67 73.54 19.12
CA ASP A 16 -33.27 74.42 18.12
C ASP A 16 -32.35 75.65 17.85
N ASN A 17 -32.41 76.08 16.63
CA ASN A 17 -31.94 77.46 16.22
C ASN A 17 -32.93 78.51 16.73
N PRO A 18 -32.56 79.78 16.96
CA PRO A 18 -32.58 80.71 15.83
C PRO A 18 -31.64 81.95 15.87
N LYS A 19 -31.37 82.44 14.71
CA LYS A 19 -31.24 83.78 14.15
C LYS A 19 -30.46 84.94 14.88
N ALA A 20 -29.44 85.38 14.11
CA ALA A 20 -29.13 86.73 13.63
C ALA A 20 -28.87 87.85 14.61
N SER A 21 -27.61 88.39 14.48
CA SER A 21 -27.52 89.84 14.24
C SER A 21 -26.12 90.19 13.72
N LYS A 22 -26.11 91.15 12.83
CA LYS A 22 -25.00 91.78 12.08
C LYS A 22 -24.12 92.61 13.07
N GLY A 23 -22.83 92.51 12.90
CA GLY A 23 -21.85 93.42 13.52
C GLY A 23 -20.53 93.37 12.76
N SER A 24 -20.30 94.33 11.95
CA SER A 24 -19.05 94.58 11.19
C SER A 24 -17.93 95.01 12.19
N LYS A 25 -16.68 94.54 11.99
CA LYS A 25 -15.51 95.42 11.84
C LYS A 25 -14.20 94.62 11.75
N SER A 26 -13.50 94.95 10.73
CA SER A 26 -12.04 95.18 10.57
C SER A 26 -11.04 94.18 11.01
N GLY A 27 -10.47 93.67 10.08
CA GLY A 27 -9.07 93.46 9.69
C GLY A 27 -7.99 93.22 10.74
N SER A 28 -7.42 92.06 10.72
CA SER A 28 -5.97 91.92 10.84
C SER A 28 -5.52 90.60 10.22
N LYS A 29 -4.80 90.72 9.10
CA LYS A 29 -4.06 89.60 8.47
C LYS A 29 -2.97 89.13 9.41
N LYS A 30 -3.23 88.11 10.23
CA LYS A 30 -2.15 87.32 10.88
C LYS A 30 -1.62 86.29 9.91
N LYS A 31 -0.36 86.50 9.51
CA LYS A 31 0.42 85.63 8.64
C LYS A 31 0.41 84.16 9.19
N LYS A 32 -0.16 83.16 8.44
CA LYS A 32 -0.02 81.74 8.65
C LYS A 32 1.42 81.31 8.26
N LYS A 33 2.44 81.61 9.08
CA LYS A 33 3.84 81.17 8.86
C LYS A 33 4.30 79.99 9.77
N GLY A 34 3.40 79.37 10.53
CA GLY A 34 3.78 78.34 11.52
C GLY A 34 3.36 76.88 11.19
N ARG A 35 2.38 76.67 10.27
CA ARG A 35 1.83 75.29 10.01
C ARG A 35 2.77 74.47 9.12
N GLY A 36 3.39 75.05 8.10
CA GLY A 36 4.32 74.36 7.18
C GLY A 36 5.59 73.83 7.91
N LYS A 37 6.17 74.67 8.80
CA LYS A 37 7.33 74.24 9.60
C LYS A 37 6.98 73.09 10.55
N ARG A 38 5.82 73.08 11.16
CA ARG A 38 5.38 71.99 12.07
C ARG A 38 5.12 70.70 11.28
N ILE A 39 4.55 70.76 10.09
CA ILE A 39 4.35 69.61 9.18
C ILE A 39 5.71 69.09 8.71
N ALA A 40 6.65 69.96 8.30
CA ALA A 40 7.98 69.53 7.91
C ALA A 40 8.75 68.86 9.03
N TRP A 41 8.65 69.42 10.30
CA TRP A 41 9.26 68.78 11.46
C TRP A 41 8.57 67.44 11.83
N ALA A 42 7.23 67.36 11.74
CA ALA A 42 6.51 66.09 11.94
C ALA A 42 6.94 65.02 10.93
N LEU A 43 7.01 65.36 9.63
CA LEU A 43 7.50 64.47 8.58
C LEU A 43 8.98 64.10 8.82
N PHE A 44 9.83 65.03 9.26
CA PHE A 44 11.22 64.72 9.58
C PHE A 44 11.32 63.73 10.75
N PHE A 45 10.58 63.95 11.85
CA PHE A 45 10.59 63.01 12.97
C PHE A 45 9.97 61.66 12.61
N THR A 46 8.89 61.63 11.82
CA THR A 46 8.33 60.35 11.32
C THR A 46 9.34 59.60 10.45
N ALA A 47 10.07 60.32 9.57
CA ALA A 47 11.14 59.71 8.80
C ALA A 47 12.30 59.16 9.65
N VAL A 48 12.70 59.93 10.66
CA VAL A 48 13.75 59.48 11.63
C VAL A 48 13.29 58.27 12.43
N ILE A 49 12.05 58.26 12.92
CA ILE A 49 11.47 57.12 13.62
C ILE A 49 11.38 55.90 12.66
N ALA A 50 10.94 56.11 11.44
CA ALA A 50 10.87 55.05 10.44
C ALA A 50 12.27 54.47 10.13
N ILE A 51 13.29 55.33 10.01
CA ILE A 51 14.69 54.87 9.81
C ILE A 51 15.18 54.11 11.03
N PHE A 52 14.90 54.60 12.25
CA PHE A 52 15.28 53.92 13.48
C PHE A 52 14.58 52.56 13.62
N CYS A 53 13.27 52.47 13.34
CA CYS A 53 12.54 51.22 13.32
C CYS A 53 13.07 50.24 12.25
N ALA A 54 13.43 50.76 11.07
CA ALA A 54 14.02 49.96 10.02
C ALA A 54 15.41 49.40 10.42
N LEU A 55 16.22 50.25 11.07
CA LEU A 55 17.55 49.85 11.57
C LEU A 55 17.44 48.83 12.74
N ALA A 56 16.52 49.05 13.65
CA ALA A 56 16.24 48.13 14.75
C ALA A 56 15.71 46.79 14.23
N GLY A 57 14.79 46.81 13.24
CA GLY A 57 14.29 45.62 12.55
C GLY A 57 15.40 44.88 11.80
N TYR A 58 16.28 45.61 11.13
CA TYR A 58 17.44 45.01 10.43
C TYR A 58 18.42 44.32 11.42
N LEU A 59 18.76 44.99 12.54
CA LEU A 59 19.60 44.42 13.59
C LEU A 59 18.95 43.20 14.23
N PHE A 60 17.64 43.23 14.48
CA PHE A 60 16.90 42.10 15.01
C PHE A 60 16.96 40.91 14.03
N ILE A 61 16.77 41.17 12.71
CA ILE A 61 16.91 40.15 11.68
C ILE A 61 18.31 39.54 11.68
N LEU A 62 19.36 40.35 11.75
CA LEU A 62 20.75 39.88 11.76
C LEU A 62 21.05 38.95 12.94
N VAL A 63 20.65 39.38 14.17
CA VAL A 63 20.92 38.62 15.41
C VAL A 63 20.09 37.34 15.45
N SER A 64 18.84 37.38 14.98
CA SER A 64 17.96 36.22 14.97
C SER A 64 18.46 35.12 14.03
N GLY A 65 18.99 35.48 12.83
CA GLY A 65 19.54 34.53 11.88
C GLY A 65 20.80 33.83 12.39
N GLU A 66 21.68 34.60 13.04
CA GLU A 66 22.93 34.06 13.60
C GLU A 66 22.66 33.07 14.74
N LYS A 67 21.69 33.40 15.60
CA LYS A 67 21.25 32.50 16.67
C LYS A 67 20.63 31.21 16.13
N LEU A 68 19.75 31.32 15.13
CA LEU A 68 19.13 30.17 14.48
C LEU A 68 20.17 29.27 13.79
N LEU A 69 21.13 29.86 13.10
CA LEU A 69 22.21 29.16 12.45
C LEU A 69 23.07 28.40 13.47
N GLU A 70 23.43 29.03 14.59
CA GLU A 70 24.22 28.39 15.64
C GLU A 70 23.47 27.27 16.36
N GLN A 71 22.19 27.45 16.61
CA GLN A 71 21.34 26.43 17.23
C GLN A 71 21.13 25.20 16.35
N ASN A 72 21.25 25.34 15.03
CA ASN A 72 21.01 24.28 14.04
C ASN A 72 22.25 24.02 13.15
N LYS A 73 23.46 24.36 13.61
CA LYS A 73 24.68 24.16 12.82
C LYS A 73 24.91 22.69 12.43
N ASP A 74 24.48 21.76 13.27
CA ASP A 74 24.57 20.32 12.99
C ASP A 74 23.74 19.94 11.75
N LYS A 75 22.69 20.67 11.41
CA LYS A 75 21.93 20.47 10.18
C LYS A 75 22.72 20.87 8.93
N LEU A 76 23.70 21.77 9.03
CA LEU A 76 24.58 22.13 7.91
C LEU A 76 25.59 21.05 7.54
N THR A 77 26.06 20.31 8.54
CA THR A 77 27.06 19.26 8.37
C THR A 77 26.47 17.86 8.32
N ALA A 78 25.16 17.73 8.52
CA ALA A 78 24.44 16.47 8.39
C ALA A 78 24.29 16.15 6.90
N TYR A 79 25.22 15.42 6.34
CA TYR A 79 25.11 14.78 5.04
C TYR A 79 25.00 13.28 5.27
N GLY A 80 24.04 12.66 4.65
CA GLY A 80 23.90 11.22 4.68
C GLY A 80 22.45 10.77 4.54
N THR A 81 22.28 9.62 3.97
CA THR A 81 20.99 8.97 3.88
C THR A 81 20.57 8.44 5.23
N SER A 82 19.36 8.77 5.66
CA SER A 82 18.80 8.15 6.86
C SER A 82 18.55 6.67 6.64
N LYS A 83 18.77 5.89 7.69
CA LYS A 83 18.71 4.42 7.67
C LYS A 83 17.57 3.94 8.54
N VAL A 84 16.85 2.95 8.06
CA VAL A 84 15.75 2.31 8.78
C VAL A 84 16.20 0.94 9.25
N TYR A 85 15.97 0.65 10.51
CA TYR A 85 16.33 -0.60 11.17
C TYR A 85 15.08 -1.33 11.66
N ASP A 86 15.11 -2.65 11.61
CA ASP A 86 14.05 -3.52 12.13
C ASP A 86 14.03 -3.55 13.67
N ARG A 87 13.15 -4.36 14.23
CA ARG A 87 13.01 -4.50 15.69
C ARG A 87 14.23 -5.10 16.38
N GLN A 88 15.06 -5.85 15.62
CA GLN A 88 16.32 -6.44 16.09
C GLN A 88 17.53 -5.53 15.89
N GLY A 89 17.39 -4.42 15.16
CA GLY A 89 18.45 -3.49 14.83
C GLY A 89 19.22 -3.85 13.55
N ASN A 90 18.69 -4.72 12.71
CA ASN A 90 19.23 -5.01 11.40
C ASN A 90 18.82 -3.89 10.41
N LEU A 91 19.74 -3.53 9.51
CA LEU A 91 19.47 -2.53 8.47
C LEU A 91 18.45 -3.05 7.47
N MET A 92 17.32 -2.39 7.37
CA MET A 92 16.23 -2.71 6.45
C MET A 92 16.36 -1.99 5.11
N GLY A 93 16.83 -0.76 5.15
CA GLY A 93 16.97 0.08 3.97
C GLY A 93 17.43 1.48 4.32
N GLU A 94 17.66 2.23 3.28
CA GLU A 94 17.95 3.66 3.34
C GLU A 94 16.77 4.45 2.81
N LEU A 95 16.45 5.58 3.43
CA LEU A 95 15.31 6.42 3.02
C LEU A 95 15.54 7.05 1.66
N SER A 96 16.75 7.45 1.35
CA SER A 96 17.12 7.86 0.00
C SER A 96 17.48 6.62 -0.84
N ILE A 97 16.95 6.55 -2.03
CA ILE A 97 17.19 5.44 -2.97
C ILE A 97 18.64 5.43 -3.48
N GLN A 98 19.33 6.55 -3.34
CA GLN A 98 20.71 6.71 -3.78
C GLN A 98 21.54 7.33 -2.66
N LYS A 99 22.68 6.71 -2.34
CA LYS A 99 23.69 7.33 -1.48
C LYS A 99 23.99 8.73 -2.02
N SER A 100 23.56 9.75 -1.32
CA SER A 100 24.07 11.08 -1.58
C SER A 100 25.42 11.18 -0.86
N ASP A 101 26.47 10.61 -1.46
CA ASP A 101 27.81 10.99 -1.05
C ASP A 101 27.96 12.47 -1.42
N PRO A 102 28.21 13.35 -0.44
CA PRO A 102 28.43 14.74 -0.76
C PRO A 102 29.63 14.87 -1.71
N VAL A 103 29.59 15.86 -2.56
CA VAL A 103 30.68 16.18 -3.51
C VAL A 103 31.31 17.44 -3.03
N ASP A 104 32.65 17.43 -2.89
CA ASP A 104 33.42 18.62 -2.58
C ASP A 104 33.41 19.59 -3.77
N TYR A 105 33.54 20.90 -3.51
CA TYR A 105 33.42 21.93 -4.55
C TYR A 105 34.38 21.70 -5.72
N GLU A 106 35.59 21.23 -5.43
CA GLU A 106 36.66 20.94 -6.40
C GLU A 106 36.28 19.83 -7.40
N ASP A 107 35.39 18.95 -7.00
CA ASP A 107 34.90 17.85 -7.85
C ASP A 107 33.67 18.24 -8.69
N ILE A 108 33.17 19.47 -8.53
CA ILE A 108 32.02 19.98 -9.27
C ILE A 108 32.50 20.78 -10.48
N PRO A 109 32.18 20.37 -11.72
CA PRO A 109 32.59 21.12 -12.91
C PRO A 109 32.12 22.57 -12.86
N GLU A 110 33.02 23.51 -13.15
CA GLU A 110 32.73 24.95 -13.19
C GLU A 110 31.50 25.26 -14.10
N GLN A 111 31.42 24.55 -15.23
CA GLN A 111 30.30 24.71 -16.18
C GLN A 111 28.97 24.30 -15.58
N LEU A 112 28.94 23.30 -14.69
CA LEU A 112 27.77 22.89 -13.94
C LEU A 112 27.37 23.97 -12.91
N VAL A 113 28.30 24.47 -12.13
CA VAL A 113 28.10 25.60 -11.21
C VAL A 113 27.51 26.80 -11.96
N ASN A 114 28.09 27.17 -13.11
CA ASN A 114 27.67 28.27 -13.95
C ASN A 114 26.23 28.07 -14.48
N ALA A 115 25.80 26.83 -14.78
CA ALA A 115 24.42 26.54 -15.19
C ALA A 115 23.40 26.85 -14.08
N PHE A 116 23.71 26.50 -12.83
CA PHE A 116 22.86 26.84 -11.68
C PHE A 116 22.84 28.33 -11.39
N ILE A 117 24.01 28.98 -11.39
CA ILE A 117 24.13 30.42 -11.15
C ILE A 117 23.38 31.19 -12.23
N ALA A 118 23.57 30.87 -13.51
CA ALA A 118 22.88 31.51 -14.63
C ALA A 118 21.38 31.46 -14.52
N THR A 119 20.86 30.37 -13.94
CA THR A 119 19.43 30.08 -13.89
C THR A 119 18.76 30.61 -12.62
N GLU A 120 19.37 30.38 -11.46
CA GLU A 120 18.78 30.63 -10.14
C GLU A 120 19.22 31.94 -9.53
N ASP A 121 20.50 32.35 -9.75
CA ASP A 121 21.09 33.51 -9.07
C ASP A 121 22.26 34.12 -9.86
N ARG A 122 21.97 34.78 -10.95
CA ARG A 122 23.00 35.32 -11.88
C ARG A 122 24.03 36.28 -11.27
N ARG A 123 23.76 36.81 -10.04
CA ARG A 123 24.64 37.72 -9.32
C ARG A 123 25.17 37.09 -8.05
N PHE A 124 25.22 35.78 -7.99
CA PHE A 124 25.61 34.99 -6.81
C PHE A 124 26.92 35.47 -6.23
N TRP A 125 27.93 35.70 -7.07
CA TRP A 125 29.26 36.16 -6.64
C TRP A 125 29.32 37.60 -6.16
N GLU A 126 28.26 38.42 -6.40
CA GLU A 126 28.27 39.87 -6.14
C GLU A 126 27.55 40.28 -4.87
N HIS A 127 26.60 39.49 -4.39
CA HIS A 127 25.80 39.87 -3.21
C HIS A 127 26.20 39.08 -1.96
N ASN A 128 25.75 39.52 -0.78
CA ASN A 128 25.98 38.89 0.52
C ASN A 128 24.68 38.22 1.05
N GLY A 129 24.16 37.20 0.36
CA GLY A 129 23.00 36.38 0.77
C GLY A 129 21.65 36.91 0.28
N VAL A 130 21.48 38.17 0.06
CA VAL A 130 20.23 38.79 -0.43
C VAL A 130 20.56 39.74 -1.57
N ASP A 131 19.98 39.55 -2.74
CA ASP A 131 20.12 40.46 -3.88
C ASP A 131 18.95 41.45 -3.96
N ILE A 132 19.15 42.66 -3.40
CA ILE A 132 18.17 43.72 -3.40
C ILE A 132 17.83 44.19 -4.84
N TRP A 133 18.79 44.16 -5.76
CA TRP A 133 18.59 44.54 -7.16
C TRP A 133 17.71 43.53 -7.90
N SER A 134 17.91 42.26 -7.67
CA SER A 134 17.06 41.21 -8.25
C SER A 134 15.65 41.24 -7.68
N ILE A 135 15.48 41.49 -6.37
CA ILE A 135 14.17 41.69 -5.74
C ILE A 135 13.47 42.91 -6.35
N GLY A 136 14.17 44.03 -6.51
CA GLY A 136 13.61 45.22 -7.12
C GLY A 136 13.21 45.03 -8.57
N ARG A 137 14.04 44.36 -9.37
CA ARG A 137 13.76 43.99 -10.77
C ARG A 137 12.56 43.05 -10.89
N ALA A 138 12.49 42.00 -10.06
CA ALA A 138 11.39 41.05 -10.02
C ALA A 138 10.07 41.78 -9.66
N ALA A 139 10.08 42.64 -8.65
CA ALA A 139 8.90 43.40 -8.24
C ALA A 139 8.38 44.30 -9.37
N VAL A 140 9.27 44.99 -10.12
CA VAL A 140 8.88 45.80 -11.28
C VAL A 140 8.27 44.93 -12.41
N LYS A 141 8.89 43.77 -12.69
CA LYS A 141 8.38 42.86 -13.73
C LYS A 141 7.03 42.26 -13.35
N ASP A 142 6.86 41.84 -12.11
CA ASP A 142 5.62 41.27 -11.58
C ASP A 142 4.48 42.29 -11.61
N ILE A 143 4.75 43.55 -11.27
CA ILE A 143 3.77 44.64 -11.40
C ILE A 143 3.41 44.88 -12.87
N MET A 144 4.39 44.90 -13.78
CA MET A 144 4.13 45.10 -15.22
C MET A 144 3.37 43.92 -15.82
N ALA A 145 3.69 42.71 -15.45
CA ALA A 145 3.04 41.50 -15.94
C ALA A 145 1.70 41.16 -15.23
N ARG A 146 1.36 41.88 -14.15
CA ARG A 146 0.22 41.58 -13.25
C ARG A 146 0.17 40.14 -12.77
N SER A 147 1.32 39.49 -12.70
CA SER A 147 1.49 38.09 -12.28
C SER A 147 2.93 37.89 -11.80
N MET A 148 3.16 36.90 -10.92
CA MET A 148 4.50 36.52 -10.47
C MET A 148 5.27 35.80 -11.60
N VAL A 149 6.10 36.52 -12.33
CA VAL A 149 6.81 36.03 -13.53
C VAL A 149 8.29 35.75 -13.25
N GLU A 150 8.91 36.47 -12.30
CA GLU A 150 10.34 36.35 -11.99
C GLU A 150 10.58 36.13 -10.49
N GLY A 151 11.42 35.13 -10.12
CA GLY A 151 11.86 34.91 -8.76
C GLY A 151 13.02 35.84 -8.38
N GLY A 152 12.95 36.45 -7.21
CA GLY A 152 14.01 37.30 -6.66
C GLY A 152 14.75 36.69 -5.48
N SER A 153 14.67 35.38 -5.25
CA SER A 153 15.37 34.66 -4.18
C SER A 153 16.74 34.19 -4.63
N THR A 154 17.75 34.36 -3.80
CA THR A 154 19.12 33.92 -4.07
C THR A 154 19.32 32.44 -3.78
N ILE A 155 20.39 31.82 -4.28
CA ILE A 155 20.83 30.46 -3.94
C ILE A 155 20.99 30.31 -2.42
N THR A 156 21.60 31.30 -1.74
CA THR A 156 21.78 31.30 -0.29
C THR A 156 20.45 31.33 0.46
N GLN A 157 19.44 32.07 -0.06
CA GLN A 157 18.09 32.06 0.50
C GLN A 157 17.39 30.72 0.28
N GLN A 158 17.59 30.07 -0.87
CA GLN A 158 17.04 28.75 -1.13
C GLN A 158 17.69 27.70 -0.20
N LEU A 159 18.99 27.77 0.01
CA LEU A 159 19.70 26.94 0.96
C LEU A 159 19.16 27.13 2.39
N ALA A 160 19.04 28.40 2.84
CA ALA A 160 18.47 28.73 4.14
C ALA A 160 17.06 28.19 4.31
N LYS A 161 16.22 28.32 3.28
CA LYS A 161 14.86 27.79 3.26
C LYS A 161 14.84 26.26 3.40
N ASN A 162 15.67 25.56 2.62
CA ASN A 162 15.66 24.11 2.57
C ASN A 162 16.20 23.45 3.85
N ILE A 163 17.07 24.12 4.60
CA ILE A 163 17.68 23.55 5.82
C ILE A 163 16.94 23.91 7.10
N PHE A 164 16.40 25.15 7.19
CA PHE A 164 15.99 25.72 8.49
C PHE A 164 14.50 26.03 8.59
N LEU A 165 13.72 25.99 7.52
CA LEU A 165 12.36 26.51 7.50
C LEU A 165 11.31 25.47 7.11
N THR A 166 10.19 25.45 7.85
CA THR A 166 9.01 24.66 7.55
C THR A 166 8.29 25.16 6.28
N ARG A 167 7.38 24.34 5.72
CA ARG A 167 6.63 24.65 4.48
C ARG A 167 5.63 25.82 4.61
N ASP A 168 5.39 26.38 5.78
CA ASP A 168 4.44 27.46 5.99
C ASP A 168 4.80 28.74 5.25
N LYS A 169 3.87 29.28 4.49
CA LYS A 169 4.07 30.49 3.68
C LYS A 169 3.67 31.76 4.46
N THR A 170 4.52 32.24 5.37
CA THR A 170 4.28 33.46 6.13
C THR A 170 5.31 34.55 5.79
N PHE A 171 4.92 35.81 6.00
CA PHE A 171 5.86 36.94 5.84
C PHE A 171 7.04 36.82 6.82
N PHE A 172 6.79 36.38 8.05
CA PHE A 172 7.85 36.17 9.05
C PHE A 172 8.86 35.12 8.60
N ARG A 173 8.41 34.03 7.96
CA ARG A 173 9.29 33.01 7.40
C ARG A 173 10.26 33.61 6.35
N LYS A 174 9.78 34.47 5.45
CA LYS A 174 10.66 35.12 4.45
C LYS A 174 11.70 36.04 5.10
N ALA A 175 11.34 36.74 6.16
CA ALA A 175 12.29 37.57 6.91
C ALA A 175 13.34 36.68 7.62
N THR A 176 12.94 35.53 8.18
CA THR A 176 13.85 34.56 8.79
C THR A 176 14.78 33.94 7.77
N GLU A 177 14.29 33.58 6.58
CA GLU A 177 15.08 33.09 5.45
C GLU A 177 16.17 34.10 5.07
N MET A 178 15.81 35.36 4.89
CA MET A 178 16.80 36.43 4.60
C MET A 178 17.82 36.59 5.74
N SER A 179 17.41 36.49 6.98
CA SER A 179 18.25 36.58 8.16
C SER A 179 19.30 35.48 8.21
N ILE A 180 18.88 34.21 7.96
CA ILE A 180 19.78 33.04 7.91
C ILE A 180 20.70 33.15 6.70
N ALA A 181 20.20 33.58 5.54
CA ALA A 181 21.03 33.76 4.34
C ALA A 181 22.17 34.77 4.56
N LEU A 182 21.88 35.90 5.23
CA LEU A 182 22.92 36.89 5.63
C LEU A 182 23.90 36.31 6.65
N ALA A 183 23.46 35.43 7.53
CA ALA A 183 24.33 34.77 8.51
C ALA A 183 25.23 33.72 7.87
N LEU A 184 24.73 32.95 6.90
CA LEU A 184 25.49 31.97 6.12
C LEU A 184 26.64 32.65 5.36
N GLU A 185 26.37 33.71 4.62
CA GLU A 185 27.38 34.45 3.84
C GLU A 185 28.44 35.14 4.69
N ARG A 186 28.19 35.36 5.97
CA ARG A 186 29.23 35.86 6.89
C ARG A 186 30.15 34.80 7.44
N LYS A 187 29.69 33.53 7.45
CA LYS A 187 30.41 32.41 8.05
C LYS A 187 31.04 31.47 7.03
N HIS A 188 30.54 31.47 5.80
CA HIS A 188 30.92 30.54 4.73
C HIS A 188 31.29 31.27 3.46
N SER A 189 32.24 30.74 2.70
CA SER A 189 32.59 31.25 1.37
C SER A 189 31.49 30.98 0.35
N LYS A 190 31.57 31.59 -0.81
CA LYS A 190 30.63 31.35 -1.90
C LYS A 190 30.72 29.94 -2.43
N GLU A 191 31.92 29.41 -2.48
CA GLU A 191 32.21 28.03 -2.88
C GLU A 191 31.57 27.05 -1.91
N GLU A 192 31.74 27.22 -0.60
CA GLU A 192 31.06 26.40 0.43
C GLU A 192 29.54 26.51 0.35
N ILE A 193 28.99 27.69 0.04
CA ILE A 193 27.52 27.88 -0.07
C ILE A 193 26.96 27.15 -1.28
N ILE A 194 27.61 27.22 -2.44
CA ILE A 194 27.16 26.52 -3.64
C ILE A 194 27.32 25.00 -3.50
N GLU A 195 28.38 24.54 -2.87
CA GLU A 195 28.61 23.15 -2.52
C GLU A 195 27.46 22.62 -1.63
N MET A 196 27.20 23.31 -0.50
CA MET A 196 26.10 22.97 0.39
C MET A 196 24.75 22.97 -0.34
N TYR A 197 24.51 23.88 -1.25
CA TYR A 197 23.28 23.97 -2.05
C TYR A 197 23.14 22.78 -2.99
N LEU A 198 24.17 22.48 -3.78
CA LEU A 198 24.14 21.40 -4.77
C LEU A 198 24.07 20.01 -4.13
N ASN A 199 24.63 19.84 -2.94
CA ASN A 199 24.53 18.60 -2.18
C ASN A 199 23.16 18.36 -1.52
N ARG A 200 22.28 19.39 -1.47
CA ARG A 200 21.01 19.30 -0.72
C ARG A 200 19.75 19.52 -1.54
N ILE A 201 19.88 20.06 -2.73
CA ILE A 201 18.70 20.38 -3.54
C ILE A 201 18.00 19.10 -3.99
N ASN A 202 16.66 19.14 -3.98
CA ASN A 202 15.84 18.04 -4.48
C ASN A 202 15.74 18.07 -6.01
N PHE A 203 15.99 16.94 -6.64
CA PHE A 203 15.89 16.73 -8.09
C PHE A 203 14.69 15.86 -8.50
N GLY A 204 13.70 15.69 -7.60
CA GLY A 204 12.48 14.95 -7.86
C GLY A 204 12.42 13.59 -7.16
N GLY A 205 11.31 13.33 -6.46
CA GLY A 205 11.17 12.16 -5.61
C GLY A 205 12.26 12.12 -4.54
N PRO A 206 12.81 10.95 -4.23
CA PRO A 206 13.79 10.78 -3.15
C PRO A 206 15.25 11.10 -3.57
N TYR A 207 15.45 11.88 -4.65
CA TYR A 207 16.80 12.17 -5.18
C TYR A 207 17.24 13.57 -4.74
N TYR A 208 18.10 13.60 -3.74
CA TYR A 208 18.73 14.80 -3.18
C TYR A 208 20.24 14.83 -3.50
N GLY A 209 20.75 15.99 -3.86
CA GLY A 209 22.12 16.21 -4.21
C GLY A 209 22.45 15.94 -5.69
N ILE A 210 23.43 16.71 -6.17
CA ILE A 210 23.78 16.77 -7.59
C ILE A 210 24.34 15.43 -8.12
N LYS A 211 25.14 14.72 -7.30
CA LYS A 211 25.72 13.43 -7.67
C LYS A 211 24.63 12.35 -7.82
N ALA A 212 23.70 12.27 -6.84
CA ALA A 212 22.58 11.35 -6.92
C ALA A 212 21.68 11.63 -8.13
N ALA A 213 21.47 12.90 -8.45
CA ALA A 213 20.72 13.30 -9.63
C ALA A 213 21.43 12.91 -10.94
N SER A 214 22.75 13.15 -11.02
CA SER A 214 23.58 12.76 -12.16
C SER A 214 23.53 11.24 -12.41
N GLU A 215 23.70 10.44 -11.36
CA GLU A 215 23.60 8.98 -11.44
C GLU A 215 22.21 8.53 -11.86
N ARG A 216 21.14 9.14 -11.27
CA ARG A 216 19.76 8.75 -11.57
C ARG A 216 19.36 9.04 -13.00
N TYR A 217 19.69 10.25 -13.47
CA TYR A 217 19.19 10.72 -14.74
C TYR A 217 20.12 10.47 -15.92
N PHE A 218 21.42 10.17 -15.68
CA PHE A 218 22.41 9.99 -16.73
C PHE A 218 23.34 8.82 -16.52
N GLY A 219 23.23 8.08 -15.41
CA GLY A 219 24.12 6.96 -15.09
C GLY A 219 25.55 7.36 -14.78
N LYS A 220 25.81 8.64 -14.45
CA LYS A 220 27.16 9.21 -14.28
C LYS A 220 27.39 9.60 -12.83
N SER A 221 28.26 8.89 -12.10
CA SER A 221 28.69 9.22 -10.73
C SER A 221 29.80 10.27 -10.68
N ASP A 222 30.57 10.37 -11.74
CA ASP A 222 31.63 11.37 -11.93
C ASP A 222 31.04 12.57 -12.69
N LEU A 223 30.89 13.71 -12.00
CA LEU A 223 30.26 14.91 -12.54
C LEU A 223 31.05 15.51 -13.70
N ASN A 224 32.39 15.27 -13.78
CA ASN A 224 33.22 15.73 -14.87
C ASN A 224 32.91 15.02 -16.20
N LYS A 225 32.17 13.93 -16.18
CA LYS A 225 31.69 13.21 -17.37
C LYS A 225 30.36 13.73 -17.90
N LEU A 226 29.71 14.67 -17.21
CA LEU A 226 28.50 15.30 -17.67
C LEU A 226 28.77 16.16 -18.93
N GLU A 227 27.86 16.01 -19.89
CA GLU A 227 27.85 16.88 -21.05
C GLU A 227 27.06 18.18 -20.75
N LEU A 228 27.30 19.23 -21.51
CA LEU A 228 26.67 20.53 -21.30
C LEU A 228 25.12 20.44 -21.24
N TRP A 229 24.50 19.60 -22.10
CA TRP A 229 23.05 19.43 -22.11
C TRP A 229 22.53 18.70 -20.85
N GLU A 230 23.33 17.81 -20.27
CA GLU A 230 23.00 17.12 -19.03
C GLU A 230 23.10 18.08 -17.83
N MET A 231 24.20 18.87 -17.78
CA MET A 231 24.38 19.91 -16.76
C MET A 231 23.23 20.94 -16.79
N ALA A 232 22.83 21.38 -17.98
CA ALA A 232 21.72 22.30 -18.16
C ALA A 232 20.37 21.66 -17.80
N THR A 233 20.22 20.34 -18.02
CA THR A 233 19.01 19.60 -17.60
C THR A 233 18.92 19.57 -16.08
N LEU A 234 20.01 19.25 -15.37
CA LEU A 234 20.05 19.28 -13.90
C LEU A 234 19.73 20.69 -13.37
N ALA A 235 20.33 21.74 -13.93
CA ALA A 235 20.05 23.12 -13.52
C ALA A 235 18.63 23.60 -13.85
N ALA A 236 17.92 22.89 -14.74
CA ALA A 236 16.53 23.17 -15.08
C ALA A 236 15.52 22.64 -14.04
N MET A 237 15.90 21.59 -13.29
CA MET A 237 14.98 20.83 -12.41
C MET A 237 14.56 21.57 -11.12
N PRO A 238 15.39 22.35 -10.42
CA PRO A 238 15.02 22.94 -9.12
C PRO A 238 13.75 23.79 -9.14
N LYS A 239 13.46 24.42 -10.27
CA LYS A 239 12.22 25.22 -10.44
C LYS A 239 10.94 24.40 -10.32
N GLY A 240 11.00 23.10 -10.58
CA GLY A 240 9.88 22.18 -10.48
C GLY A 240 10.34 20.75 -10.73
N PRO A 241 10.93 20.10 -9.72
CA PRO A 241 11.62 18.81 -9.89
C PRO A 241 10.74 17.71 -10.51
N SER A 242 9.47 17.63 -10.12
CA SER A 242 8.53 16.67 -10.72
C SER A 242 8.08 17.07 -12.13
N ARG A 243 7.95 18.38 -12.39
CA ARG A 243 7.47 18.90 -13.69
C ARG A 243 8.52 18.79 -14.79
N TYR A 244 9.78 19.09 -14.45
CA TYR A 244 10.89 19.11 -15.41
C TYR A 244 11.76 17.85 -15.33
N ASN A 245 11.18 16.75 -14.76
CA ASN A 245 11.82 15.45 -14.68
C ASN A 245 12.00 14.85 -16.10
N PRO A 246 13.22 14.58 -16.55
CA PRO A 246 13.46 14.10 -17.92
C PRO A 246 12.90 12.70 -18.18
N LEU A 247 12.76 11.86 -17.15
CA LEU A 247 12.15 10.52 -17.26
C LEU A 247 10.63 10.55 -17.38
N LYS A 248 9.98 11.53 -16.74
CA LYS A 248 8.50 11.63 -16.72
C LYS A 248 7.97 12.57 -17.79
N ASN A 249 8.68 13.66 -18.07
CA ASN A 249 8.25 14.73 -18.94
C ASN A 249 9.43 15.20 -19.83
N PRO A 250 9.95 14.37 -20.75
CA PRO A 250 11.15 14.67 -21.53
C PRO A 250 11.03 15.99 -22.33
N ASP A 251 9.88 16.26 -22.94
CA ASP A 251 9.65 17.47 -23.72
C ASP A 251 9.71 18.73 -22.86
N LEU A 252 9.00 18.77 -21.73
CA LEU A 252 9.02 19.90 -20.79
C LEU A 252 10.42 20.11 -20.19
N SER A 253 11.15 19.01 -19.96
CA SER A 253 12.55 19.06 -19.51
C SER A 253 13.43 19.69 -20.59
N LYS A 254 13.30 19.27 -21.84
CA LYS A 254 14.02 19.81 -22.99
C LYS A 254 13.73 21.31 -23.21
N GLU A 255 12.47 21.72 -23.16
CA GLU A 255 12.08 23.14 -23.23
C GLU A 255 12.72 23.95 -22.10
N ARG A 256 12.67 23.47 -20.86
CA ARG A 256 13.27 24.18 -19.72
C ARG A 256 14.79 24.23 -19.80
N ARG A 257 15.44 23.13 -20.24
CA ARG A 257 16.88 23.07 -20.51
C ARG A 257 17.29 24.13 -21.54
N ALA A 258 16.51 24.32 -22.60
CA ALA A 258 16.78 25.34 -23.61
C ALA A 258 16.80 26.75 -23.01
N VAL A 259 15.95 27.01 -21.99
CA VAL A 259 15.97 28.29 -21.25
C VAL A 259 17.28 28.45 -20.47
N VAL A 260 17.74 27.38 -19.77
CA VAL A 260 19.02 27.40 -19.04
C VAL A 260 20.18 27.70 -19.98
N LEU A 261 20.29 26.97 -21.09
CA LEU A 261 21.35 27.17 -22.10
C LEU A 261 21.33 28.59 -22.66
N THR A 262 20.15 29.16 -22.91
CA THR A 262 20.03 30.55 -23.36
C THR A 262 20.48 31.54 -22.28
N LEU A 263 20.22 31.26 -21.00
CA LEU A 263 20.71 32.12 -19.90
C LEU A 263 22.22 32.03 -19.73
N MET A 264 22.81 30.84 -19.91
CA MET A 264 24.25 30.64 -19.90
C MET A 264 24.96 31.40 -21.05
N GLU A 265 24.39 31.33 -22.26
CA GLU A 265 24.87 32.07 -23.44
C GLU A 265 24.80 33.59 -23.20
N GLN A 266 23.67 34.10 -22.76
CA GLN A 266 23.46 35.54 -22.50
C GLN A 266 24.44 36.11 -21.42
N GLN A 267 24.90 35.24 -20.53
CA GLN A 267 25.84 35.58 -19.45
C GLN A 267 27.31 35.28 -19.82
N GLY A 268 27.55 34.77 -21.03
CA GLY A 268 28.89 34.51 -21.54
C GLY A 268 29.60 33.27 -21.01
N TYR A 269 28.85 32.36 -20.36
CA TYR A 269 29.39 31.09 -19.87
C TYR A 269 29.61 30.05 -20.97
N ILE A 270 28.88 30.15 -22.05
CA ILE A 270 28.96 29.28 -23.24
C ILE A 270 28.78 30.11 -24.51
N THR A 271 29.27 29.57 -25.64
CA THR A 271 29.05 30.16 -26.94
C THR A 271 27.66 29.83 -27.51
N ALA A 272 27.21 30.62 -28.48
CA ALA A 272 25.95 30.36 -29.17
C ALA A 272 25.93 28.99 -29.89
N GLU A 273 27.10 28.54 -30.40
CA GLU A 273 27.22 27.24 -31.06
C GLU A 273 27.03 26.07 -30.08
N GLU A 274 27.69 26.15 -28.91
CA GLU A 274 27.53 25.17 -27.81
C GLU A 274 26.08 25.12 -27.32
N ALA A 275 25.45 26.29 -27.14
CA ALA A 275 24.04 26.37 -26.73
C ALA A 275 23.12 25.68 -27.73
N GLU A 276 23.24 25.99 -29.02
CA GLU A 276 22.41 25.40 -30.07
C GLU A 276 22.65 23.90 -30.28
N LYS A 277 23.87 23.42 -30.10
CA LYS A 277 24.18 21.99 -30.10
C LYS A 277 23.52 21.28 -28.93
N ALA A 278 23.65 21.82 -27.70
CA ALA A 278 23.10 21.22 -26.48
C ALA A 278 21.55 21.24 -26.44
N LYS A 279 20.89 22.26 -27.04
CA LYS A 279 19.42 22.35 -27.13
C LYS A 279 18.82 21.21 -27.96
N LYS A 280 19.55 20.69 -28.97
CA LYS A 280 19.03 19.68 -29.93
C LYS A 280 19.05 18.25 -29.41
N VAL A 281 19.85 17.97 -28.38
CA VAL A 281 19.98 16.62 -27.83
C VAL A 281 18.66 16.14 -27.23
N ASP A 282 18.22 14.95 -27.59
CA ASP A 282 17.08 14.27 -27.00
C ASP A 282 17.51 13.41 -25.82
N TYR A 283 16.62 13.25 -24.85
CA TYR A 283 16.87 12.43 -23.67
C TYR A 283 16.53 10.98 -24.00
N ASP A 284 17.51 10.08 -23.89
CA ASP A 284 17.39 8.66 -24.27
C ASP A 284 17.81 7.67 -23.16
N TYR A 285 18.23 8.17 -21.99
CA TYR A 285 18.70 7.31 -20.90
C TYR A 285 17.55 6.70 -20.11
N THR A 286 17.57 5.38 -19.97
CA THR A 286 16.66 4.62 -19.11
C THR A 286 17.44 4.07 -17.92
N PRO A 287 17.21 4.57 -16.70
CA PRO A 287 17.90 4.08 -15.54
C PRO A 287 17.46 2.65 -15.18
N PRO A 288 18.35 1.83 -14.62
CA PRO A 288 18.01 0.50 -14.16
C PRO A 288 16.92 0.56 -13.08
N GLU A 289 15.98 -0.39 -13.14
CA GLU A 289 14.93 -0.53 -12.15
C GLU A 289 15.54 -0.99 -10.82
N ARG A 290 15.46 -0.14 -9.81
CA ARG A 290 15.84 -0.51 -8.44
C ARG A 290 14.55 -0.81 -7.66
N LYS A 291 14.28 -2.09 -7.43
CA LYS A 291 13.18 -2.51 -6.55
C LYS A 291 13.57 -2.18 -5.11
N GLN A 292 12.92 -1.21 -4.53
CA GLN A 292 13.04 -0.90 -3.11
C GLN A 292 12.13 -1.85 -2.33
N LYS A 293 12.67 -2.49 -1.30
CA LYS A 293 11.90 -3.35 -0.39
C LYS A 293 11.19 -2.50 0.67
N TYR A 294 10.11 -3.01 1.20
CA TYR A 294 9.42 -2.46 2.38
C TYR A 294 8.87 -1.03 2.20
N THR A 295 8.55 -0.67 0.95
CA THR A 295 8.20 0.71 0.57
C THR A 295 7.01 1.27 1.35
N ALA A 296 5.94 0.49 1.51
CA ALA A 296 4.75 0.94 2.25
C ALA A 296 5.01 1.14 3.75
N PHE A 297 5.86 0.30 4.35
CA PHE A 297 6.28 0.48 5.73
C PHE A 297 7.18 1.70 5.91
N ILE A 298 8.11 1.91 4.99
CA ILE A 298 9.01 3.07 5.01
C ILE A 298 8.22 4.37 4.85
N ASP A 299 7.24 4.42 3.95
CA ASP A 299 6.39 5.60 3.78
C ASP A 299 5.60 5.88 5.07
N TYR A 300 5.02 4.86 5.71
CA TYR A 300 4.37 5.02 7.01
C TYR A 300 5.33 5.56 8.10
N VAL A 301 6.57 5.08 8.14
CA VAL A 301 7.60 5.59 9.07
C VAL A 301 7.87 7.08 8.83
N MET A 302 7.90 7.52 7.57
CA MET A 302 8.10 8.92 7.24
C MET A 302 6.92 9.79 7.66
N ASP A 303 5.70 9.33 7.41
CA ASP A 303 4.46 10.01 7.81
C ASP A 303 4.38 10.12 9.34
N GLU A 304 4.69 9.04 10.07
CA GLU A 304 4.73 9.05 11.54
C GLU A 304 5.78 10.01 12.09
N ALA A 305 6.95 10.08 11.47
CA ALA A 305 8.02 10.99 11.87
C ALA A 305 7.64 12.47 11.64
N GLU A 306 6.96 12.77 10.53
CA GLU A 306 6.45 14.12 10.26
C GLU A 306 5.32 14.48 11.22
N GLU A 307 4.35 13.59 11.44
CA GLU A 307 3.20 13.85 12.33
C GLU A 307 3.60 14.05 13.79
N LYS A 308 4.44 13.14 14.32
CA LYS A 308 4.78 13.14 15.75
C LYS A 308 5.88 14.12 16.12
N TRP A 309 6.85 14.33 15.24
CA TRP A 309 8.06 15.12 15.57
C TRP A 309 8.36 16.26 14.60
N GLY A 310 7.54 16.42 13.55
CA GLY A 310 7.73 17.47 12.54
C GLY A 310 8.98 17.29 11.68
N LEU A 311 9.52 16.06 11.60
CA LEU A 311 10.62 15.72 10.70
C LEU A 311 10.08 15.57 9.30
N THR A 312 10.39 16.54 8.45
CA THR A 312 9.91 16.52 7.06
C THR A 312 10.60 15.41 6.24
N GLU A 313 9.99 15.07 5.11
CA GLU A 313 10.62 14.15 4.14
C GLU A 313 12.02 14.61 3.76
N ASP A 314 12.23 15.92 3.59
CA ASP A 314 13.54 16.51 3.31
C ASP A 314 14.52 16.26 4.46
N ASP A 315 14.11 16.50 5.73
CA ASP A 315 14.94 16.23 6.92
C ASP A 315 15.35 14.75 6.99
N LEU A 316 14.39 13.84 6.74
CA LEU A 316 14.61 12.40 6.83
C LEU A 316 15.51 11.89 5.70
N ASN A 317 15.37 12.39 4.48
CA ASN A 317 16.15 11.91 3.33
C ASN A 317 17.64 12.31 3.38
N ILE A 318 17.96 13.45 4.00
CA ILE A 318 19.33 14.01 4.00
C ILE A 318 19.95 14.15 5.40
N GLY A 319 19.17 13.94 6.47
CA GLY A 319 19.60 14.19 7.85
C GLY A 319 20.53 13.13 8.43
N GLY A 320 20.73 12.00 7.76
CA GLY A 320 21.60 10.92 8.23
C GLY A 320 21.08 10.25 9.52
N TYR A 321 19.77 10.29 9.75
CA TYR A 321 19.15 9.68 10.93
C TYR A 321 19.25 8.16 10.91
N GLN A 322 19.27 7.57 12.09
CA GLN A 322 19.09 6.14 12.32
C GLN A 322 17.71 5.93 12.96
N ILE A 323 16.80 5.33 12.21
CA ILE A 323 15.40 5.17 12.61
C ILE A 323 15.17 3.71 12.97
N TYR A 324 15.01 3.44 14.27
CA TYR A 324 14.75 2.11 14.80
C TYR A 324 13.24 1.89 14.88
N THR A 325 12.76 0.84 14.24
CA THR A 325 11.34 0.56 14.09
C THR A 325 10.89 -0.66 14.87
N THR A 326 9.58 -0.91 14.85
CA THR A 326 8.92 -2.10 15.38
C THR A 326 8.77 -3.21 14.35
N MET A 327 9.22 -3.01 13.10
CA MET A 327 9.06 -3.95 12.01
C MET A 327 9.73 -5.29 12.29
N ASP A 328 9.02 -6.39 12.05
CA ASP A 328 9.59 -7.72 11.96
C ASP A 328 9.90 -8.02 10.48
N ALA A 329 11.18 -8.23 10.20
CA ALA A 329 11.64 -8.44 8.83
C ALA A 329 11.01 -9.67 8.18
N ASN A 330 10.83 -10.76 8.94
CA ASN A 330 10.23 -12.00 8.41
C ASN A 330 8.75 -11.82 8.11
N ALA A 331 8.01 -11.16 9.01
CA ALA A 331 6.59 -10.86 8.79
C ALA A 331 6.39 -9.92 7.59
N GLN A 332 7.21 -8.88 7.47
CA GLN A 332 7.13 -7.93 6.36
C GLN A 332 7.50 -8.60 5.02
N GLN A 333 8.53 -9.43 5.01
CA GLN A 333 8.92 -10.16 3.81
C GLN A 333 7.83 -11.16 3.39
N ALA A 334 7.29 -11.93 4.35
CA ALA A 334 6.19 -12.85 4.08
C ALA A 334 4.97 -12.13 3.49
N MET A 335 4.65 -10.95 4.01
CA MET A 335 3.56 -10.12 3.51
C MET A 335 3.83 -9.68 2.06
N GLU A 336 5.02 -9.16 1.74
CA GLU A 336 5.36 -8.74 0.39
C GLU A 336 5.35 -9.89 -0.62
N GLU A 337 5.87 -11.07 -0.23
CA GLU A 337 5.84 -12.27 -1.07
C GLU A 337 4.41 -12.70 -1.42
N GLU A 338 3.53 -12.79 -0.41
CA GLU A 338 2.14 -13.23 -0.64
C GLU A 338 1.29 -12.17 -1.38
N PHE A 339 1.57 -10.87 -1.21
CA PHE A 339 0.92 -9.81 -1.99
C PHE A 339 1.41 -9.76 -3.45
N ASN A 340 2.65 -10.14 -3.71
CA ASN A 340 3.19 -10.24 -5.06
C ASN A 340 2.83 -11.56 -5.77
N ASN A 341 2.31 -12.56 -5.05
CA ASN A 341 1.87 -13.82 -5.63
C ASN A 341 0.47 -13.66 -6.27
N PRO A 342 0.36 -13.72 -7.60
CA PRO A 342 -0.91 -13.51 -8.30
C PRO A 342 -1.95 -14.59 -7.95
N ALA A 343 -1.56 -15.79 -7.53
CA ALA A 343 -2.47 -16.88 -7.15
C ALA A 343 -3.35 -16.54 -5.93
N ASN A 344 -2.96 -15.56 -5.14
CA ASN A 344 -3.75 -15.09 -3.99
C ASN A 344 -4.90 -14.15 -4.36
N PHE A 345 -4.95 -13.69 -5.59
CA PHE A 345 -5.92 -12.71 -6.06
C PHE A 345 -6.75 -13.25 -7.22
N GLU A 346 -7.91 -12.67 -7.45
CA GLU A 346 -8.69 -12.97 -8.64
C GLU A 346 -8.03 -12.32 -9.87
N GLU A 347 -8.12 -13.01 -11.00
CA GLU A 347 -7.76 -12.43 -12.30
C GLU A 347 -8.74 -11.29 -12.64
N SER A 348 -8.19 -10.19 -13.09
CA SER A 348 -8.98 -9.06 -13.56
C SER A 348 -9.35 -9.21 -15.04
N PRO A 349 -10.49 -8.64 -15.46
CA PRO A 349 -10.86 -8.65 -16.88
C PRO A 349 -9.97 -7.76 -17.76
N ASP A 350 -9.19 -6.88 -17.18
CA ASP A 350 -8.32 -5.92 -17.86
C ASP A 350 -7.07 -5.57 -17.01
N GLU A 351 -6.40 -4.46 -17.31
CA GLU A 351 -5.18 -4.01 -16.62
C GLU A 351 -5.44 -3.49 -15.19
N GLU A 352 -6.69 -3.19 -14.80
CA GLU A 352 -7.01 -2.78 -13.43
C GLU A 352 -7.07 -4.00 -12.51
N ILE A 353 -5.98 -4.30 -11.83
CA ILE A 353 -5.83 -5.49 -11.00
C ILE A 353 -6.60 -5.38 -9.68
N VAL A 354 -7.03 -6.55 -9.14
CA VAL A 354 -7.51 -6.65 -7.77
C VAL A 354 -6.41 -6.22 -6.82
N GLN A 355 -6.70 -5.25 -5.98
CA GLN A 355 -5.81 -4.72 -4.96
C GLN A 355 -6.07 -5.35 -3.58
N GLY A 356 -5.18 -5.07 -2.64
CA GLY A 356 -5.33 -5.44 -1.25
C GLY A 356 -4.47 -4.57 -0.36
N SER A 357 -4.73 -4.62 0.94
CA SER A 357 -3.85 -4.04 1.97
C SER A 357 -3.90 -4.87 3.23
N MET A 358 -2.84 -4.82 4.04
CA MET A 358 -2.77 -5.52 5.31
C MET A 358 -1.89 -4.77 6.30
N VAL A 359 -2.29 -4.82 7.58
CA VAL A 359 -1.48 -4.32 8.70
C VAL A 359 -1.41 -5.42 9.75
N ILE A 360 -0.22 -5.64 10.31
CA ILE A 360 0.01 -6.53 11.46
C ILE A 360 0.52 -5.68 12.63
N ILE A 361 -0.09 -5.85 13.79
CA ILE A 361 0.23 -5.11 15.04
C ILE A 361 0.55 -6.11 16.14
N ASN A 362 1.56 -5.86 16.93
CA ASN A 362 1.77 -6.51 18.21
C ASN A 362 0.88 -5.84 19.26
N GLN A 363 -0.17 -6.54 19.70
CA GLN A 363 -1.17 -5.98 20.62
C GLN A 363 -0.62 -5.69 22.02
N GLU A 364 0.45 -6.34 22.45
CA GLU A 364 1.02 -6.13 23.78
C GLU A 364 1.68 -4.76 23.94
N ASN A 365 2.28 -4.24 22.84
CA ASN A 365 3.03 -2.99 22.88
C ASN A 365 2.54 -1.90 21.92
N GLY A 366 1.65 -2.24 20.97
CA GLY A 366 1.17 -1.35 19.91
C GLY A 366 2.13 -1.25 18.71
N GLY A 367 3.23 -1.99 18.69
CA GLY A 367 4.20 -1.92 17.59
C GLY A 367 3.65 -2.48 16.28
N ILE A 368 3.76 -1.73 15.19
CA ILE A 368 3.41 -2.19 13.85
C ILE A 368 4.50 -3.11 13.37
N VAL A 369 4.12 -4.36 13.10
CA VAL A 369 5.01 -5.46 12.72
C VAL A 369 5.26 -5.50 11.22
N ALA A 370 4.20 -5.26 10.44
CA ALA A 370 4.26 -5.24 8.98
C ALA A 370 3.12 -4.41 8.37
N ILE A 371 3.37 -3.80 7.21
CA ILE A 371 2.38 -3.04 6.42
C ILE A 371 2.53 -3.37 4.94
N SER A 372 1.40 -3.68 4.28
CA SER A 372 1.28 -3.66 2.82
C SER A 372 0.23 -2.63 2.40
N GLY A 373 0.66 -1.63 1.64
CA GLY A 373 -0.21 -0.57 1.09
C GLY A 373 -0.86 -0.94 -0.25
N GLY A 374 -0.55 -2.11 -0.79
CA GLY A 374 -1.11 -2.59 -2.05
C GLY A 374 -0.16 -3.52 -2.80
N ARG A 375 -0.71 -4.14 -3.85
CA ARG A 375 0.09 -4.85 -4.85
C ARG A 375 0.83 -3.82 -5.70
N GLU A 376 2.07 -4.13 -6.07
CA GLU A 376 2.91 -3.24 -6.88
C GLU A 376 3.06 -1.83 -6.27
N TYR A 377 3.09 -1.76 -4.94
CA TYR A 377 3.19 -0.49 -4.24
C TYR A 377 4.51 0.21 -4.54
N MET A 378 4.42 1.46 -4.99
CA MET A 378 5.57 2.33 -5.21
C MET A 378 5.65 3.39 -4.11
N ARG A 379 6.87 3.75 -3.73
CA ARG A 379 7.14 4.75 -2.70
C ARG A 379 6.45 6.09 -3.01
N GLY A 380 5.82 6.69 -1.99
CA GLY A 380 5.01 7.89 -2.11
C GLY A 380 3.69 7.65 -2.85
N GLY A 381 3.29 6.39 -3.05
CA GLY A 381 2.02 6.00 -3.65
C GLY A 381 0.86 6.04 -2.66
N PHE A 382 -0.33 5.71 -3.13
CA PHE A 382 -1.53 5.61 -2.30
C PHE A 382 -1.45 4.39 -1.38
N ASN A 383 -1.21 4.63 -0.09
CA ASN A 383 -1.12 3.58 0.92
C ASN A 383 -2.52 3.12 1.34
N ARG A 384 -3.00 2.03 0.74
CA ARG A 384 -4.36 1.52 1.02
C ARG A 384 -4.54 1.06 2.46
N ALA A 385 -3.45 0.84 3.18
CA ALA A 385 -3.52 0.44 4.58
C ALA A 385 -3.97 1.59 5.50
N THR A 386 -3.63 2.83 5.16
CA THR A 386 -3.89 4.06 5.94
C THR A 386 -4.85 5.03 5.26
N ASP A 387 -4.71 5.21 3.93
CA ASP A 387 -5.38 6.28 3.18
C ASP A 387 -6.73 5.85 2.60
N SER A 388 -6.96 4.54 2.45
CA SER A 388 -8.21 4.04 1.88
C SER A 388 -9.37 4.20 2.86
N ARG A 389 -10.57 4.34 2.29
CA ARG A 389 -11.83 4.36 3.04
C ARG A 389 -12.79 3.34 2.42
N ARG A 390 -12.95 2.19 3.09
CA ARG A 390 -13.73 1.06 2.60
C ARG A 390 -14.77 0.62 3.61
N GLN A 391 -15.88 0.07 3.12
CA GLN A 391 -16.89 -0.49 4.01
C GLN A 391 -16.43 -1.86 4.53
N PRO A 392 -16.34 -2.04 5.86
CA PRO A 392 -15.83 -3.29 6.44
C PRO A 392 -16.84 -4.46 6.38
N GLY A 393 -18.10 -4.19 6.02
CA GLY A 393 -19.14 -5.18 6.04
C GLY A 393 -19.27 -5.85 7.41
N SER A 394 -19.53 -7.14 7.44
CA SER A 394 -19.71 -7.90 8.68
C SER A 394 -18.51 -7.94 9.62
N ALA A 395 -17.33 -7.49 9.21
CA ALA A 395 -16.17 -7.38 10.10
C ALA A 395 -16.37 -6.33 11.21
N LEU A 396 -17.33 -5.41 11.04
CA LEU A 396 -17.66 -4.41 12.04
C LEU A 396 -18.58 -4.94 13.15
N LYS A 397 -19.28 -6.06 12.96
CA LYS A 397 -20.26 -6.62 13.92
C LYS A 397 -19.70 -6.79 15.34
N PRO A 398 -18.48 -7.35 15.53
CA PRO A 398 -17.87 -7.45 16.87
C PRO A 398 -17.79 -6.11 17.59
N ILE A 399 -17.46 -5.05 16.87
CA ILE A 399 -17.17 -3.72 17.40
C ILE A 399 -18.47 -2.97 17.75
N VAL A 400 -19.46 -2.95 16.86
CA VAL A 400 -20.61 -2.04 17.04
C VAL A 400 -21.83 -2.71 17.67
N SER A 401 -21.91 -4.06 17.64
CA SER A 401 -23.08 -4.79 18.15
C SER A 401 -22.74 -5.70 19.31
N TYR A 402 -21.80 -6.66 19.12
CA TYR A 402 -21.59 -7.73 20.10
C TYR A 402 -20.83 -7.28 21.34
N ALA A 403 -19.65 -6.66 21.19
CA ALA A 403 -18.85 -6.23 22.31
C ALA A 403 -19.53 -5.16 23.17
N PRO A 404 -20.14 -4.08 22.61
CA PRO A 404 -20.85 -3.11 23.44
C PRO A 404 -22.11 -3.69 24.12
N ALA A 405 -22.73 -4.75 23.55
CA ALA A 405 -23.83 -5.42 24.22
C ALA A 405 -23.35 -6.22 25.44
N LEU A 406 -22.26 -6.96 25.34
CA LEU A 406 -21.62 -7.64 26.46
C LEU A 406 -21.15 -6.63 27.52
N GLU A 407 -20.52 -5.55 27.12
CA GLU A 407 -20.00 -4.51 28.02
C GLU A 407 -21.11 -3.78 28.78
N SER A 408 -22.33 -3.73 28.20
CA SER A 408 -23.49 -3.17 28.91
C SER A 408 -23.93 -3.97 30.13
N GLY A 409 -23.48 -5.24 30.27
CA GLY A 409 -23.89 -6.18 31.31
C GLY A 409 -25.33 -6.75 31.14
N ASN A 410 -26.05 -6.28 30.12
CA ASN A 410 -27.44 -6.77 29.85
C ASN A 410 -27.44 -8.06 29.03
N PHE A 411 -26.32 -8.41 28.43
CA PHE A 411 -26.16 -9.60 27.60
C PHE A 411 -24.91 -10.37 27.99
N THR A 412 -24.93 -11.67 27.78
CA THR A 412 -23.81 -12.59 27.93
C THR A 412 -23.64 -13.42 26.66
N LYS A 413 -22.54 -14.16 26.49
CA LYS A 413 -22.38 -15.10 25.37
C LYS A 413 -23.51 -16.12 25.25
N ASP A 414 -24.19 -16.47 26.35
CA ASP A 414 -25.29 -17.42 26.38
C ASP A 414 -26.68 -16.80 26.06
N SER A 415 -26.72 -15.50 25.87
CA SER A 415 -27.97 -14.78 25.52
C SER A 415 -28.52 -15.26 24.19
N ARG A 416 -29.85 -15.45 24.17
CA ARG A 416 -30.58 -15.78 22.92
C ARG A 416 -30.97 -14.51 22.21
N LEU A 417 -30.60 -14.38 20.96
CA LEU A 417 -30.84 -13.22 20.10
C LEU A 417 -32.01 -13.49 19.16
N SER A 418 -32.79 -12.47 18.79
CA SER A 418 -33.81 -12.61 17.78
C SER A 418 -33.19 -12.91 16.41
N ASN A 419 -33.73 -13.94 15.75
CA ASN A 419 -33.32 -14.32 14.38
C ASN A 419 -34.54 -14.40 13.43
N LYS A 420 -35.67 -13.79 13.86
CA LYS A 420 -36.91 -13.71 13.08
C LYS A 420 -36.71 -12.76 11.89
N LYS A 421 -37.34 -13.06 10.77
CA LYS A 421 -37.47 -12.09 9.69
C LYS A 421 -38.27 -10.88 10.18
N GLN A 422 -37.63 -9.73 10.29
CA GLN A 422 -38.25 -8.51 10.82
C GLN A 422 -37.55 -7.24 10.26
N CYS A 423 -38.29 -6.14 10.28
CA CYS A 423 -37.80 -4.82 10.00
C CYS A 423 -37.58 -4.02 11.30
N PHE A 424 -36.71 -3.06 11.27
CA PHE A 424 -36.37 -2.12 12.34
C PHE A 424 -36.66 -0.70 11.84
N GLY A 425 -37.89 -0.24 12.00
CA GLY A 425 -38.41 0.91 11.27
C GLY A 425 -38.44 0.61 9.76
N ASP A 426 -37.83 1.47 8.97
CA ASP A 426 -37.70 1.32 7.51
C ASP A 426 -36.55 0.40 7.07
N TYR A 427 -35.71 -0.05 7.99
CA TYR A 427 -34.57 -0.91 7.69
C TYR A 427 -34.94 -2.40 7.84
N CYS A 428 -34.92 -3.12 6.72
CA CYS A 428 -35.32 -4.52 6.64
C CYS A 428 -34.15 -5.41 6.17
N PRO A 429 -33.19 -5.80 7.05
CA PRO A 429 -32.09 -6.67 6.69
C PRO A 429 -32.54 -8.12 6.45
N ASN A 430 -31.77 -8.84 5.62
CA ASN A 430 -32.00 -10.27 5.37
C ASN A 430 -30.82 -11.10 5.89
N ASN A 431 -31.08 -12.28 6.43
CA ASN A 431 -30.08 -13.29 6.72
C ASN A 431 -29.65 -14.05 5.46
N LEU A 432 -28.46 -14.62 5.49
CA LEU A 432 -27.94 -15.45 4.41
C LEU A 432 -28.31 -16.93 4.56
N HIS A 433 -28.56 -17.42 5.80
CA HIS A 433 -28.76 -18.84 6.11
C HIS A 433 -30.16 -19.14 6.66
N GLY A 434 -31.12 -18.26 6.38
CA GLY A 434 -32.51 -18.42 6.81
C GLY A 434 -32.82 -17.75 8.15
N TYR A 435 -33.96 -18.13 8.73
CA TYR A 435 -34.54 -17.48 9.92
C TYR A 435 -34.96 -18.52 10.91
N SER A 436 -34.92 -18.17 12.19
CA SER A 436 -35.46 -18.94 13.32
C SER A 436 -36.06 -17.98 14.36
N GLU A 437 -36.77 -18.47 15.38
CA GLU A 437 -37.23 -17.60 16.46
C GLU A 437 -36.09 -16.91 17.18
N THR A 438 -35.08 -17.69 17.58
CA THR A 438 -33.88 -17.20 18.27
C THR A 438 -32.67 -18.01 17.84
N ILE A 439 -31.52 -17.44 18.04
CA ILE A 439 -30.20 -18.03 17.82
C ILE A 439 -29.30 -17.71 19.02
N SER A 440 -28.34 -18.57 19.36
CA SER A 440 -27.34 -18.23 20.38
C SER A 440 -26.39 -17.16 19.87
N MET A 441 -25.80 -16.37 20.76
CA MET A 441 -24.86 -15.31 20.37
C MET A 441 -23.61 -15.88 19.67
N PRO A 442 -22.97 -16.97 20.18
CA PRO A 442 -21.84 -17.61 19.48
C PRO A 442 -22.18 -18.10 18.07
N GLU A 443 -23.33 -18.76 17.88
CA GLU A 443 -23.76 -19.24 16.56
C GLU A 443 -24.04 -18.06 15.60
N ALA A 444 -24.64 -16.99 16.10
CA ALA A 444 -24.95 -15.81 15.30
C ALA A 444 -23.70 -15.13 14.74
N ILE A 445 -22.62 -15.02 15.53
CA ILE A 445 -21.35 -14.44 15.10
C ILE A 445 -20.54 -15.43 14.22
N GLN A 446 -20.55 -16.72 14.56
CA GLN A 446 -19.93 -17.81 13.81
C GLN A 446 -20.44 -17.86 12.37
N ARG A 447 -21.77 -17.82 12.19
CA ARG A 447 -22.45 -17.85 10.89
C ARG A 447 -22.59 -16.47 10.27
N SER A 448 -22.18 -15.43 11.00
CA SER A 448 -22.27 -14.03 10.56
C SER A 448 -23.69 -13.57 10.22
N GLU A 449 -24.72 -14.05 10.97
CA GLU A 449 -26.10 -13.70 10.72
C GLU A 449 -26.35 -12.19 10.87
N ASN A 450 -27.23 -11.66 10.04
CA ASN A 450 -27.46 -10.21 9.95
C ASN A 450 -28.52 -9.73 10.96
N ILE A 451 -29.66 -10.41 11.02
CA ILE A 451 -30.79 -10.01 11.92
C ILE A 451 -30.31 -9.91 13.37
N PRO A 452 -29.60 -10.91 13.94
CA PRO A 452 -29.16 -10.83 15.33
C PRO A 452 -28.27 -9.63 15.62
N ALA A 453 -27.37 -9.29 14.68
CA ALA A 453 -26.45 -8.15 14.84
C ALA A 453 -27.21 -6.81 14.83
N VAL A 454 -28.13 -6.64 13.88
CA VAL A 454 -28.98 -5.43 13.81
C VAL A 454 -29.90 -5.34 15.01
N TRP A 455 -30.53 -6.47 15.40
CA TRP A 455 -31.40 -6.53 16.59
C TRP A 455 -30.63 -6.11 17.83
N LEU A 456 -29.40 -6.61 18.00
CA LEU A 456 -28.57 -6.31 19.16
C LEU A 456 -28.16 -4.83 19.21
N LEU A 457 -27.73 -4.25 18.07
CA LEU A 457 -27.43 -2.81 17.97
C LEU A 457 -28.68 -1.96 18.26
N ASN A 458 -29.85 -2.40 17.80
CA ASN A 458 -31.12 -1.71 18.10
C ASN A 458 -31.45 -1.75 19.60
N GLN A 459 -31.15 -2.86 20.32
CA GLN A 459 -31.40 -2.98 21.77
C GLN A 459 -30.49 -2.08 22.60
N ILE A 460 -29.19 -2.00 22.27
CA ILE A 460 -28.21 -1.18 23.00
C ILE A 460 -28.20 0.28 22.54
N GLY A 461 -28.83 0.57 21.41
CA GLY A 461 -28.87 1.89 20.77
C GLY A 461 -27.66 2.14 19.86
N VAL A 462 -27.92 2.68 18.66
CA VAL A 462 -26.89 2.95 17.63
C VAL A 462 -25.76 3.84 18.16
N LYS A 463 -26.09 4.82 19.00
CA LYS A 463 -25.12 5.74 19.61
C LYS A 463 -24.05 4.98 20.42
N THR A 464 -24.47 3.98 21.19
CA THR A 464 -23.55 3.14 21.98
C THR A 464 -22.55 2.41 21.08
N GLY A 465 -23.02 1.83 19.96
CA GLY A 465 -22.15 1.20 18.97
C GLY A 465 -21.15 2.16 18.32
N VAL A 466 -21.60 3.39 17.98
CA VAL A 466 -20.73 4.44 17.42
C VAL A 466 -19.67 4.89 18.42
N GLU A 467 -20.06 5.13 19.67
CA GLU A 467 -19.13 5.56 20.73
C GLU A 467 -18.11 4.47 21.06
N PHE A 468 -18.55 3.21 21.07
CA PHE A 468 -17.66 2.08 21.26
C PHE A 468 -16.62 1.97 20.12
N ALA A 469 -17.06 2.07 18.85
CA ALA A 469 -16.15 2.08 17.70
C ALA A 469 -15.15 3.24 17.75
N LYS A 470 -15.59 4.45 18.11
CA LYS A 470 -14.71 5.60 18.33
C LYS A 470 -13.68 5.35 19.43
N SER A 471 -14.09 4.67 20.52
CA SER A 471 -13.17 4.35 21.63
C SER A 471 -12.04 3.41 21.22
N LEU A 472 -12.28 2.61 20.17
CA LEU A 472 -11.33 1.69 19.53
C LEU A 472 -10.49 2.33 18.41
N GLY A 473 -10.68 3.64 18.15
CA GLY A 473 -9.90 4.39 17.16
C GLY A 473 -10.48 4.40 15.74
N ILE A 474 -11.71 3.85 15.53
CA ILE A 474 -12.36 3.91 14.22
C ILE A 474 -12.98 5.29 14.01
N GLN A 475 -12.67 5.92 12.91
CA GLN A 475 -13.25 7.22 12.55
C GLN A 475 -14.72 7.06 12.17
N MET A 476 -15.60 7.78 12.88
CA MET A 476 -17.04 7.78 12.67
C MET A 476 -17.58 9.19 12.52
N THR A 477 -18.50 9.37 11.60
CA THR A 477 -19.26 10.61 11.37
C THR A 477 -20.70 10.48 11.86
N GLU A 478 -21.45 11.56 11.91
CA GLU A 478 -22.89 11.52 12.26
C GLU A 478 -23.72 10.72 11.22
N ALA A 479 -23.30 10.72 9.97
CA ALA A 479 -23.94 9.97 8.90
C ALA A 479 -23.85 8.44 9.08
N ASP A 480 -22.88 7.96 9.89
CA ASP A 480 -22.71 6.54 10.22
C ASP A 480 -23.68 6.07 11.31
N ALA A 481 -24.34 7.00 12.03
CA ALA A 481 -25.20 6.70 13.17
C ALA A 481 -26.58 6.18 12.76
N ASN A 482 -26.64 5.01 12.11
CA ASN A 482 -27.86 4.32 11.70
C ASN A 482 -27.69 2.80 11.83
N LEU A 483 -28.81 2.04 11.73
CA LEU A 483 -28.80 0.58 11.96
C LEU A 483 -28.05 -0.23 10.89
N SER A 484 -27.78 0.33 9.70
CA SER A 484 -26.95 -0.36 8.70
C SER A 484 -25.50 -0.52 9.19
N LEU A 485 -25.09 0.27 10.16
CA LEU A 485 -23.80 0.17 10.83
C LEU A 485 -23.55 -1.23 11.41
N ALA A 486 -24.58 -1.89 11.93
CA ALA A 486 -24.48 -3.29 12.39
C ALA A 486 -23.96 -4.26 11.31
N LEU A 487 -24.12 -3.91 10.04
CA LEU A 487 -23.68 -4.70 8.90
C LEU A 487 -22.48 -4.06 8.16
N GLY A 488 -21.87 -3.04 8.77
CA GLY A 488 -20.73 -2.33 8.21
C GLY A 488 -21.06 -1.31 7.13
N GLY A 489 -22.32 -0.85 7.08
CA GLY A 489 -22.74 0.26 6.21
C GLY A 489 -22.21 1.58 6.77
N MET A 490 -20.98 1.97 6.41
CA MET A 490 -20.33 3.20 6.84
C MET A 490 -20.22 4.18 5.67
N ASN A 491 -20.59 5.45 5.92
CA ASN A 491 -20.31 6.54 4.97
C ASN A 491 -18.85 6.98 5.03
N SER A 492 -18.28 7.04 6.24
CA SER A 492 -16.87 7.39 6.47
C SER A 492 -15.92 6.32 5.93
N GLY A 493 -16.35 5.04 5.94
CA GLY A 493 -15.47 3.91 5.67
C GLY A 493 -14.37 3.73 6.72
N THR A 494 -13.57 2.70 6.57
CA THR A 494 -12.40 2.40 7.41
C THR A 494 -11.28 1.82 6.55
N ASN A 495 -10.13 1.52 7.16
CA ASN A 495 -8.98 0.92 6.52
C ASN A 495 -8.40 -0.22 7.36
N THR A 496 -7.38 -0.92 6.85
CA THR A 496 -6.79 -2.07 7.54
C THR A 496 -6.02 -1.67 8.80
N PHE A 497 -5.47 -0.46 8.85
CA PHE A 497 -4.82 0.05 10.05
C PHE A 497 -5.82 0.25 11.20
N GLU A 498 -6.92 0.98 10.97
CA GLU A 498 -7.96 1.20 11.98
C GLU A 498 -8.58 -0.11 12.46
N MET A 499 -8.86 -1.06 11.55
CA MET A 499 -9.45 -2.35 11.90
C MET A 499 -8.47 -3.24 12.68
N ALA A 500 -7.19 -3.28 12.31
CA ALA A 500 -6.17 -4.03 13.07
C ALA A 500 -6.00 -3.44 14.47
N GLN A 501 -5.92 -2.11 14.59
CA GLN A 501 -5.83 -1.44 15.87
C GLN A 501 -7.06 -1.70 16.75
N ALA A 502 -8.27 -1.62 16.20
CA ALA A 502 -9.50 -1.89 16.94
C ALA A 502 -9.57 -3.33 17.46
N PHE A 503 -9.19 -4.32 16.64
CA PHE A 503 -9.19 -5.72 17.04
C PHE A 503 -8.05 -6.06 18.02
N SER A 504 -6.96 -5.30 18.03
CA SER A 504 -5.88 -5.50 19.00
C SER A 504 -6.34 -5.35 20.45
N ALA A 505 -7.38 -4.56 20.70
CA ALA A 505 -7.97 -4.43 22.03
C ALA A 505 -8.65 -5.72 22.51
N PHE A 506 -9.30 -6.50 21.61
CA PHE A 506 -9.84 -7.81 21.98
C PHE A 506 -8.72 -8.78 22.33
N ALA A 507 -7.67 -8.82 21.51
CA ALA A 507 -6.50 -9.66 21.72
C ALA A 507 -5.74 -9.33 23.02
N ASN A 508 -5.78 -8.07 23.45
CA ASN A 508 -5.05 -7.54 24.61
C ASN A 508 -5.96 -7.37 25.85
N GLY A 509 -6.95 -8.27 26.02
CA GLY A 509 -7.81 -8.29 27.22
C GLY A 509 -8.60 -7.00 27.44
N GLY A 510 -8.95 -6.26 26.40
CA GLY A 510 -9.72 -5.03 26.45
C GLY A 510 -8.92 -3.74 26.58
N GLU A 511 -7.61 -3.80 26.52
CA GLU A 511 -6.71 -2.65 26.57
C GLU A 511 -6.22 -2.29 25.15
N LEU A 512 -6.56 -1.09 24.69
CA LEU A 512 -6.09 -0.55 23.42
C LEU A 512 -4.76 0.17 23.61
N LYS A 513 -3.75 -0.22 22.84
CA LYS A 513 -2.50 0.51 22.70
C LYS A 513 -2.45 1.18 21.33
N GLU A 514 -2.08 2.46 21.33
CA GLU A 514 -1.93 3.20 20.09
C GLU A 514 -0.82 2.58 19.24
N ALA A 515 -1.12 2.32 17.97
CA ALA A 515 -0.18 1.71 17.07
C ALA A 515 0.92 2.70 16.64
N PHE A 516 2.15 2.20 16.52
CA PHE A 516 3.31 2.99 16.11
C PHE A 516 4.35 2.11 15.41
N ALA A 517 5.13 2.72 14.50
CA ALA A 517 6.22 2.05 13.81
C ALA A 517 7.60 2.46 14.34
N ILE A 518 7.77 3.69 14.81
CA ILE A 518 9.07 4.22 15.23
C ILE A 518 9.27 4.04 16.73
N LYS A 519 10.31 3.31 17.11
CA LYS A 519 10.75 3.17 18.51
C LYS A 519 11.59 4.34 18.95
N GLU A 520 12.61 4.66 18.17
CA GLU A 520 13.50 5.80 18.42
C GLU A 520 14.15 6.30 17.14
N ILE A 521 14.52 7.56 17.14
CA ILE A 521 15.32 8.19 16.09
C ILE A 521 16.61 8.69 16.72
N ARG A 522 17.74 8.32 16.14
CA ARG A 522 19.06 8.82 16.50
C ARG A 522 19.59 9.75 15.40
N ASP A 523 20.38 10.74 15.80
CA ASP A 523 21.10 11.58 14.84
C ASP A 523 22.27 10.80 14.18
N ASN A 524 22.98 11.44 13.27
CA ASN A 524 24.14 10.89 12.59
C ASN A 524 25.35 10.57 13.51
N LYS A 525 25.31 11.06 14.76
CA LYS A 525 26.31 10.77 15.81
C LYS A 525 25.85 9.63 16.74
N GLY A 526 24.68 9.04 16.49
CA GLY A 526 24.10 7.95 17.29
C GLY A 526 23.39 8.39 18.56
N LYS A 527 23.21 9.71 18.78
CA LYS A 527 22.48 10.24 19.94
C LYS A 527 20.98 10.13 19.67
N VAL A 528 20.21 9.60 20.64
CA VAL A 528 18.74 9.60 20.58
C VAL A 528 18.22 11.02 20.61
N VAL A 529 17.50 11.42 19.56
CA VAL A 529 16.86 12.75 19.43
C VAL A 529 15.36 12.66 19.64
N HIS A 530 14.75 11.51 19.29
CA HIS A 530 13.34 11.23 19.56
C HIS A 530 13.18 9.79 20.02
N GLU A 531 12.28 9.57 20.97
CA GLU A 531 11.98 8.25 21.52
C GLU A 531 10.47 8.12 21.69
N ASN A 532 9.91 7.01 21.22
CA ASN A 532 8.54 6.62 21.48
C ASN A 532 8.51 5.62 22.64
N LYS A 533 8.04 6.05 23.80
CA LYS A 533 7.95 5.20 24.99
C LYS A 533 6.76 4.24 24.99
N GLY A 534 6.03 4.19 23.87
CA GLY A 534 4.78 3.47 23.75
C GLY A 534 3.62 4.13 24.51
N SER A 535 2.41 3.75 24.15
CA SER A 535 1.21 4.20 24.85
C SER A 535 1.03 3.40 26.16
N LYS A 536 0.56 4.06 27.21
CA LYS A 536 0.24 3.39 28.49
C LYS A 536 -0.90 2.39 28.36
N GLY A 537 -1.53 2.32 27.19
CA GLY A 537 -2.76 1.59 26.98
C GLY A 537 -3.98 2.28 27.58
N LYS A 538 -5.10 2.13 26.95
CA LYS A 538 -6.41 2.63 27.37
C LYS A 538 -7.36 1.45 27.46
N ARG A 539 -7.93 1.19 28.65
CA ARG A 539 -8.99 0.20 28.76
C ARG A 539 -10.25 0.70 28.06
N VAL A 540 -10.68 -0.05 27.05
CA VAL A 540 -11.84 0.29 26.21
C VAL A 540 -12.99 -0.71 26.38
N MET A 541 -12.70 -1.88 26.96
CA MET A 541 -13.68 -2.86 27.39
C MET A 541 -13.12 -3.67 28.57
N SER A 542 -13.98 -4.37 29.28
CA SER A 542 -13.61 -5.30 30.36
C SER A 542 -12.88 -6.54 29.82
N GLU A 543 -12.04 -7.16 30.63
CA GLU A 543 -11.39 -8.41 30.30
C GLU A 543 -12.42 -9.53 30.01
N SER A 544 -13.54 -9.52 30.74
CA SER A 544 -14.65 -10.44 30.53
C SER A 544 -15.26 -10.29 29.12
N THR A 545 -15.51 -9.04 28.69
CA THR A 545 -16.02 -8.77 27.34
C THR A 545 -15.02 -9.23 26.28
N ALA A 546 -13.73 -8.88 26.43
CA ALA A 546 -12.67 -9.29 25.50
C ALA A 546 -12.56 -10.82 25.40
N SER A 547 -12.57 -11.53 26.54
CA SER A 547 -12.48 -13.00 26.58
C SER A 547 -13.71 -13.68 25.96
N GLN A 548 -14.95 -13.24 26.29
CA GLN A 548 -16.15 -13.77 25.66
C GLN A 548 -16.16 -13.52 24.13
N MET A 549 -15.72 -12.35 23.68
CA MET A 549 -15.60 -12.05 22.26
C MET A 549 -14.56 -12.94 21.57
N THR A 550 -13.41 -13.17 22.23
CA THR A 550 -12.36 -14.06 21.71
C THR A 550 -12.87 -15.48 21.53
N GLU A 551 -13.51 -16.08 22.57
CA GLU A 551 -14.12 -17.42 22.49
C GLU A 551 -15.12 -17.54 21.32
N MET A 552 -15.99 -16.52 21.15
CA MET A 552 -16.94 -16.53 20.04
C MET A 552 -16.30 -16.37 18.68
N MET A 553 -15.23 -15.56 18.58
CA MET A 553 -14.51 -15.33 17.31
C MET A 553 -13.55 -16.47 16.95
N GLU A 554 -13.08 -17.28 17.91
CA GLU A 554 -12.40 -18.55 17.62
C GLU A 554 -13.33 -19.50 16.84
N ARG A 555 -14.62 -19.60 17.23
CA ARG A 555 -15.60 -20.45 16.51
C ARG A 555 -15.81 -19.99 15.06
N VAL A 556 -15.65 -18.69 14.75
CA VAL A 556 -15.70 -18.19 13.36
C VAL A 556 -14.59 -18.81 12.53
N VAL A 557 -13.42 -19.02 13.12
CA VAL A 557 -12.26 -19.60 12.45
C VAL A 557 -12.28 -21.13 12.52
N GLN A 558 -12.72 -21.70 13.62
CA GLN A 558 -12.81 -23.16 13.77
C GLN A 558 -13.81 -23.77 12.80
N ASP A 559 -15.07 -23.34 12.82
CA ASP A 559 -16.16 -23.96 12.06
C ASP A 559 -17.06 -22.96 11.31
N GLY A 560 -16.68 -21.68 11.31
CA GLY A 560 -17.49 -20.60 10.74
C GLY A 560 -16.99 -20.10 9.40
N THR A 561 -17.32 -18.84 9.15
CA THR A 561 -17.02 -18.14 7.89
C THR A 561 -15.53 -17.89 7.68
N GLY A 562 -14.71 -17.94 8.73
CA GLY A 562 -13.27 -17.62 8.75
C GLY A 562 -12.35 -18.82 8.67
N ARG A 563 -12.84 -20.04 8.38
CA ARG A 563 -12.06 -21.28 8.45
C ARG A 563 -10.75 -21.27 7.61
N ASN A 564 -10.70 -20.49 6.56
CA ASN A 564 -9.52 -20.38 5.72
C ASN A 564 -8.38 -19.53 6.35
N ALA A 565 -8.62 -18.95 7.54
CA ALA A 565 -7.60 -18.26 8.32
C ALA A 565 -6.96 -19.15 9.40
N ARG A 566 -7.25 -20.45 9.42
CA ARG A 566 -6.60 -21.39 10.35
C ARG A 566 -5.11 -21.46 10.07
N ILE A 567 -4.34 -21.46 11.13
CA ILE A 567 -2.88 -21.62 11.14
C ILE A 567 -2.49 -22.51 12.32
N SER A 568 -1.20 -22.75 12.48
CA SER A 568 -0.63 -23.54 13.59
C SER A 568 -0.81 -22.91 14.99
N ARG A 569 -1.45 -21.75 15.08
CA ARG A 569 -1.75 -21.02 16.33
C ARG A 569 -3.26 -20.89 16.54
N PRO A 570 -3.74 -20.71 17.80
CA PRO A 570 -5.12 -20.29 18.04
C PRO A 570 -5.43 -18.97 17.33
N VAL A 571 -6.54 -18.91 16.62
CA VAL A 571 -6.98 -17.71 15.88
C VAL A 571 -8.41 -17.36 16.25
N ALA A 572 -8.62 -16.11 16.61
CA ALA A 572 -9.94 -15.50 16.71
C ALA A 572 -10.10 -14.41 15.64
N GLY A 573 -11.25 -14.34 14.97
CA GLY A 573 -11.39 -13.34 13.91
C GLY A 573 -12.78 -13.25 13.31
N LYS A 574 -12.93 -12.34 12.37
CA LYS A 574 -14.21 -12.07 11.70
C LYS A 574 -14.03 -11.74 10.22
N THR A 575 -14.81 -12.36 9.39
CA THR A 575 -14.94 -12.05 7.96
C THR A 575 -15.83 -10.84 7.73
N GLY A 576 -15.54 -10.07 6.69
CA GLY A 576 -16.36 -8.98 6.19
C GLY A 576 -16.57 -9.09 4.69
N THR A 577 -17.76 -8.76 4.22
CA THR A 577 -18.09 -8.73 2.79
C THR A 577 -19.06 -7.60 2.54
N THR A 578 -18.76 -6.76 1.56
CA THR A 578 -19.65 -5.73 1.06
C THR A 578 -20.13 -6.13 -0.33
N GLN A 579 -21.44 -6.24 -0.49
CA GLN A 579 -22.05 -6.61 -1.76
C GLN A 579 -21.87 -5.51 -2.82
N SER A 580 -22.03 -5.86 -4.09
CA SER A 580 -21.84 -4.98 -5.24
C SER A 580 -22.67 -3.68 -5.17
N GLY A 581 -23.87 -3.75 -4.58
CA GLY A 581 -24.88 -2.67 -4.61
C GLY A 581 -25.56 -2.51 -5.97
N TYR A 582 -25.27 -3.37 -6.94
CA TYR A 582 -25.93 -3.37 -8.25
C TYR A 582 -27.00 -4.44 -8.31
N GLU A 583 -28.21 -4.06 -8.76
CA GLU A 583 -29.33 -4.97 -8.91
C GLU A 583 -28.98 -6.12 -9.86
N GLY A 584 -29.28 -7.35 -9.44
CA GLY A 584 -29.01 -8.57 -10.23
C GLY A 584 -27.56 -9.04 -10.26
N ILE A 585 -26.63 -8.34 -9.57
CA ILE A 585 -25.21 -8.72 -9.50
C ILE A 585 -24.85 -9.20 -8.09
N SER A 586 -24.57 -10.49 -7.95
CA SER A 586 -24.23 -11.13 -6.65
C SER A 586 -22.76 -11.02 -6.25
N SER A 587 -21.93 -10.34 -7.02
CA SER A 587 -20.49 -10.12 -6.74
C SER A 587 -20.26 -9.15 -5.58
N ASN A 588 -19.01 -9.05 -5.10
CA ASN A 588 -18.63 -8.28 -3.94
C ASN A 588 -17.75 -7.08 -4.34
N ARG A 589 -17.85 -5.98 -3.60
CA ARG A 589 -16.97 -4.81 -3.72
C ARG A 589 -15.71 -4.97 -2.88
N ASP A 590 -15.90 -5.37 -1.62
CA ASP A 590 -14.86 -5.44 -0.62
C ASP A 590 -14.96 -6.76 0.13
N VAL A 591 -13.85 -7.44 0.34
CA VAL A 591 -13.75 -8.61 1.20
C VAL A 591 -12.67 -8.42 2.24
N TRP A 592 -12.99 -8.79 3.48
CA TRP A 592 -12.16 -8.56 4.65
C TRP A 592 -11.98 -9.82 5.47
N PHE A 593 -10.83 -9.93 6.11
CA PHE A 593 -10.65 -10.73 7.31
C PHE A 593 -9.86 -9.92 8.34
N VAL A 594 -10.40 -9.85 9.55
CA VAL A 594 -9.72 -9.22 10.69
C VAL A 594 -9.66 -10.24 11.79
N GLY A 595 -8.46 -10.53 12.26
CA GLY A 595 -8.27 -11.56 13.27
C GLY A 595 -6.96 -11.40 14.00
N TYR A 596 -6.78 -12.23 15.02
CA TYR A 596 -5.61 -12.20 15.86
C TYR A 596 -5.27 -13.58 16.39
N THR A 597 -3.98 -13.77 16.66
CA THR A 597 -3.44 -14.82 17.51
C THR A 597 -3.16 -14.24 18.90
N PRO A 598 -2.77 -15.04 19.88
CA PRO A 598 -2.31 -14.49 21.16
C PRO A 598 -1.14 -13.52 21.07
N GLU A 599 -0.37 -13.54 19.96
CA GLU A 599 0.82 -12.73 19.76
C GLU A 599 0.59 -11.51 18.89
N LEU A 600 -0.19 -11.64 17.80
CA LEU A 600 -0.32 -10.64 16.74
C LEU A 600 -1.77 -10.45 16.29
N THR A 601 -2.12 -9.21 15.98
CA THR A 601 -3.40 -8.84 15.37
C THR A 601 -3.20 -8.33 13.96
N ALA A 602 -4.05 -8.78 13.02
CA ALA A 602 -3.93 -8.31 11.66
C ALA A 602 -5.30 -8.12 10.98
N ALA A 603 -5.36 -7.15 10.09
CA ALA A 603 -6.52 -6.90 9.20
C ALA A 603 -6.07 -6.93 7.75
N VAL A 604 -6.79 -7.66 6.92
CA VAL A 604 -6.57 -7.70 5.47
C VAL A 604 -7.85 -7.31 4.74
N TRP A 605 -7.68 -6.51 3.69
CA TRP A 605 -8.70 -6.11 2.74
C TRP A 605 -8.29 -6.48 1.33
N MET A 606 -9.25 -6.87 0.49
CA MET A 606 -9.08 -7.06 -0.95
C MET A 606 -10.29 -6.49 -1.70
N GLY A 607 -10.01 -5.86 -2.85
CA GLY A 607 -11.01 -5.23 -3.70
C GLY A 607 -10.38 -4.45 -4.84
N TYR A 608 -11.20 -3.79 -5.63
CA TYR A 608 -10.72 -2.85 -6.65
C TYR A 608 -10.67 -1.43 -6.09
N ASP A 609 -9.74 -0.62 -6.56
CA ASP A 609 -9.64 0.79 -6.16
C ASP A 609 -10.90 1.57 -6.56
N LYS A 610 -11.43 1.30 -7.74
CA LYS A 610 -12.64 1.92 -8.29
C LYS A 610 -13.65 0.86 -8.70
N PRO A 611 -14.37 0.27 -7.72
CA PRO A 611 -15.33 -0.78 -8.03
C PRO A 611 -16.46 -0.24 -8.94
N ASN A 612 -16.74 -0.98 -10.00
CA ASN A 612 -17.81 -0.76 -10.95
C ASN A 612 -18.41 -2.12 -11.38
N LYS A 613 -19.34 -2.15 -12.32
CA LYS A 613 -19.99 -3.42 -12.72
C LYS A 613 -19.03 -4.47 -13.31
N GLN A 614 -17.88 -4.07 -13.83
CA GLN A 614 -16.86 -4.96 -14.40
C GLN A 614 -15.80 -5.34 -13.35
N HIS A 615 -15.49 -4.42 -12.44
CA HIS A 615 -14.48 -4.54 -11.39
C HIS A 615 -15.16 -4.87 -10.05
N LEU A 616 -15.55 -6.11 -9.89
CA LEU A 616 -16.14 -6.71 -8.69
C LEU A 616 -15.51 -8.08 -8.44
N LEU A 617 -15.39 -8.46 -7.17
CA LEU A 617 -14.90 -9.76 -6.77
C LEU A 617 -16.01 -10.82 -6.89
N LYS A 618 -15.69 -11.94 -7.52
CA LYS A 618 -16.56 -13.12 -7.62
C LYS A 618 -16.45 -14.00 -6.38
N ARG A 619 -15.25 -14.07 -5.78
CA ARG A 619 -14.97 -14.85 -4.58
C ARG A 619 -15.38 -14.08 -3.31
N SER A 620 -15.67 -14.83 -2.25
CA SER A 620 -16.07 -14.27 -0.96
C SER A 620 -14.87 -13.88 -0.08
N SER A 621 -15.13 -13.45 1.13
CA SER A 621 -14.12 -13.18 2.18
C SER A 621 -13.29 -14.42 2.59
N SER A 622 -13.58 -15.61 2.07
CA SER A 622 -12.72 -16.78 2.19
C SER A 622 -11.34 -16.55 1.57
N MET A 623 -11.26 -15.72 0.53
CA MET A 623 -10.00 -15.33 -0.14
C MET A 623 -9.13 -14.45 0.79
N SER A 624 -9.72 -13.42 1.40
CA SER A 624 -9.00 -12.58 2.36
C SER A 624 -8.58 -13.36 3.62
N ALA A 625 -9.43 -14.29 4.10
CA ALA A 625 -9.08 -15.18 5.20
C ALA A 625 -7.88 -16.08 4.86
N ALA A 626 -7.85 -16.65 3.65
CA ALA A 626 -6.73 -17.48 3.19
C ALA A 626 -5.42 -16.68 3.06
N LEU A 627 -5.47 -15.47 2.50
CA LEU A 627 -4.29 -14.60 2.41
C LEU A 627 -3.77 -14.23 3.80
N TRP A 628 -4.68 -13.88 4.74
CA TRP A 628 -4.35 -13.61 6.13
C TRP A 628 -3.64 -14.83 6.77
N GLY A 629 -4.19 -16.03 6.58
CA GLY A 629 -3.61 -17.27 7.13
C GLY A 629 -2.20 -17.53 6.63
N LYS A 630 -1.96 -17.43 5.32
CA LYS A 630 -0.63 -17.63 4.72
C LYS A 630 0.42 -16.67 5.26
N ILE A 631 0.07 -15.41 5.43
CA ILE A 631 1.00 -14.38 5.94
C ILE A 631 1.23 -14.58 7.43
N MET A 632 0.15 -14.78 8.20
CA MET A 632 0.26 -14.89 9.65
C MET A 632 0.94 -16.18 10.08
N GLU A 633 0.79 -17.30 9.37
CA GLU A 633 1.52 -18.54 9.63
C GLU A 633 3.04 -18.30 9.65
N LYS A 634 3.54 -17.49 8.69
CA LYS A 634 4.96 -17.12 8.65
C LYS A 634 5.31 -16.04 9.69
N ALA A 635 4.43 -15.06 9.92
CA ALA A 635 4.69 -13.94 10.82
C ALA A 635 4.82 -14.38 12.29
N VAL A 636 4.00 -15.34 12.74
CA VAL A 636 4.02 -15.82 14.13
C VAL A 636 5.23 -16.66 14.48
N GLN A 637 6.01 -17.12 13.47
CA GLN A 637 7.22 -17.93 13.70
C GLN A 637 8.29 -17.18 14.50
N SER A 638 8.28 -15.85 14.44
CA SER A 638 9.21 -14.99 15.21
C SER A 638 8.79 -14.80 16.68
N TYR A 639 7.71 -15.46 17.12
CA TYR A 639 7.12 -15.29 18.45
C TYR A 639 6.92 -16.64 19.15
N GLU A 640 7.15 -16.65 20.47
CA GLU A 640 6.87 -17.84 21.27
C GLU A 640 5.37 -18.17 21.25
N PRO A 641 5.00 -19.46 21.10
CA PRO A 641 3.62 -19.89 21.08
C PRO A 641 2.88 -19.58 22.38
N LYS A 642 1.71 -18.96 22.26
CA LYS A 642 0.82 -18.66 23.39
C LYS A 642 -0.59 -19.18 23.10
N ASN A 643 -1.39 -19.35 24.16
CA ASN A 643 -2.82 -19.57 24.08
C ASN A 643 -3.58 -18.31 24.53
N PHE A 644 -4.81 -18.15 24.09
CA PHE A 644 -5.67 -17.10 24.61
C PHE A 644 -5.92 -17.31 26.11
N PRO A 645 -5.97 -16.24 26.93
CA PRO A 645 -6.34 -16.36 28.33
C PRO A 645 -7.74 -16.98 28.47
N SER A 646 -7.84 -18.10 29.17
CA SER A 646 -9.12 -18.72 29.51
C SER A 646 -9.63 -18.20 30.84
N THR A 647 -10.90 -17.82 30.91
CA THR A 647 -11.59 -17.47 32.16
C THR A 647 -12.10 -18.70 32.91
N GLU A 648 -12.12 -19.86 32.27
CA GLU A 648 -12.42 -21.14 32.89
C GLU A 648 -11.15 -21.84 33.34
N PRO A 649 -11.14 -22.50 34.50
CA PRO A 649 -10.02 -23.36 34.84
C PRO A 649 -9.83 -24.40 33.72
N ALA A 650 -8.63 -24.49 33.18
CA ALA A 650 -8.33 -25.38 32.08
C ALA A 650 -8.92 -26.78 32.38
N PRO A 651 -9.76 -27.36 31.52
CA PRO A 651 -10.12 -28.77 31.69
C PRO A 651 -8.82 -29.57 31.70
N PRO A 652 -8.74 -30.63 32.53
CA PRO A 652 -7.54 -31.47 32.55
C PRO A 652 -7.22 -31.83 31.09
N VAL A 653 -5.99 -31.57 30.66
CA VAL A 653 -5.50 -31.95 29.35
C VAL A 653 -5.68 -33.46 29.24
N VAL A 654 -6.73 -33.90 28.58
CA VAL A 654 -6.85 -35.26 28.09
C VAL A 654 -5.93 -35.28 26.87
N GLU A 655 -4.72 -35.76 27.04
CA GLU A 655 -3.85 -36.08 25.91
C GLU A 655 -4.65 -37.03 25.00
N THR A 656 -5.07 -36.52 23.85
CA THR A 656 -5.64 -37.42 22.84
C THR A 656 -4.55 -38.40 22.45
N PRO A 657 -4.80 -39.71 22.53
CA PRO A 657 -3.79 -40.68 22.20
C PRO A 657 -3.29 -40.41 20.78
N LYS A 658 -1.98 -40.18 20.63
CA LYS A 658 -1.33 -40.06 19.34
C LYS A 658 -1.63 -41.30 18.52
N LEU A 659 -2.00 -41.13 17.26
CA LEU A 659 -2.13 -42.22 16.33
C LEU A 659 -0.78 -42.94 16.19
N GLU A 660 -0.78 -44.27 16.33
CA GLU A 660 0.41 -45.10 16.09
C GLU A 660 0.86 -45.00 14.62
N PRO A 661 2.18 -44.89 14.38
CA PRO A 661 2.68 -44.90 13.00
C PRO A 661 2.30 -46.17 12.24
N VAL A 662 2.06 -46.03 10.97
CA VAL A 662 1.88 -47.20 10.09
C VAL A 662 3.17 -48.01 10.04
N SER A 663 3.07 -49.32 10.14
CA SER A 663 4.21 -50.22 10.09
C SER A 663 4.11 -51.22 8.95
N GLY A 664 5.25 -51.80 8.58
CA GLY A 664 5.28 -52.89 7.62
C GLY A 664 4.91 -52.50 6.20
N LEU A 665 5.20 -51.27 5.80
CA LEU A 665 4.99 -50.84 4.40
C LEU A 665 5.91 -51.68 3.49
N THR A 666 5.29 -52.37 2.54
CA THR A 666 5.90 -53.17 1.49
C THR A 666 5.24 -52.87 0.16
N GLY A 667 5.91 -53.22 -0.95
CA GLY A 667 5.33 -53.03 -2.29
C GLY A 667 6.23 -53.56 -3.37
N SER A 668 5.69 -53.62 -4.57
CA SER A 668 6.39 -54.05 -5.79
C SER A 668 5.83 -53.31 -6.99
N TYR A 669 6.66 -53.22 -8.00
CA TYR A 669 6.26 -52.72 -9.33
C TYR A 669 5.87 -53.90 -10.22
N ASP A 670 4.71 -53.79 -10.89
CA ASP A 670 4.25 -54.72 -11.90
C ASP A 670 4.47 -54.03 -13.26
N GLY A 671 5.48 -54.48 -13.99
CA GLY A 671 5.81 -53.93 -15.32
C GLY A 671 4.75 -54.22 -16.38
N ALA A 672 3.95 -55.29 -16.23
CA ALA A 672 2.87 -55.59 -17.21
C ALA A 672 1.70 -54.60 -17.09
N ASN A 673 1.40 -54.14 -15.89
CA ASN A 673 0.32 -53.18 -15.62
C ASN A 673 0.84 -51.76 -15.39
N GLN A 674 2.16 -51.55 -15.40
CA GLN A 674 2.82 -50.27 -15.09
C GLN A 674 2.36 -49.65 -13.77
N THR A 675 2.22 -50.46 -12.72
CA THR A 675 1.57 -50.09 -11.46
C THR A 675 2.45 -50.50 -10.28
N VAL A 676 2.61 -49.59 -9.28
CA VAL A 676 3.19 -49.92 -8.01
C VAL A 676 2.07 -50.34 -7.07
N TYR A 677 2.18 -51.56 -6.51
CA TYR A 677 1.30 -52.05 -5.47
C TYR A 677 1.95 -51.82 -4.10
N LEU A 678 1.20 -51.22 -3.18
CA LEU A 678 1.64 -50.93 -1.79
C LEU A 678 0.74 -51.66 -0.80
N SER A 679 1.30 -52.19 0.28
CA SER A 679 0.54 -52.76 1.39
C SER A 679 1.25 -52.52 2.74
N TRP A 680 0.46 -52.40 3.81
CA TRP A 680 0.97 -52.09 5.15
C TRP A 680 0.11 -52.71 6.26
N ASN A 681 0.57 -52.65 7.50
CA ASN A 681 -0.20 -53.07 8.64
C ASN A 681 -1.18 -52.00 9.08
N GLY A 682 -2.43 -52.38 9.31
CA GLY A 682 -3.49 -51.48 9.77
C GLY A 682 -3.22 -50.93 11.16
N VAL A 683 -3.51 -49.65 11.38
CA VAL A 683 -3.49 -49.02 12.69
C VAL A 683 -4.83 -49.22 13.38
N GLN A 684 -4.82 -49.49 14.68
CA GLN A 684 -6.04 -49.70 15.47
C GLN A 684 -6.82 -48.41 15.66
N GLY A 685 -8.10 -48.42 15.31
CA GLY A 685 -9.02 -47.28 15.43
C GLY A 685 -10.24 -47.45 14.55
N SER A 686 -11.35 -46.79 14.91
CA SER A 686 -12.56 -46.77 14.09
C SER A 686 -12.52 -45.62 13.13
N GLY A 687 -12.60 -45.90 11.82
CA GLY A 687 -12.64 -44.85 10.78
C GLY A 687 -11.28 -44.34 10.36
N ILE A 688 -10.17 -45.00 10.74
CA ILE A 688 -8.82 -44.62 10.33
C ILE A 688 -8.69 -44.77 8.82
N GLN A 689 -8.15 -43.74 8.18
CA GLN A 689 -7.80 -43.63 6.77
C GLN A 689 -6.29 -43.57 6.65
N TYR A 690 -5.79 -43.74 5.44
CA TYR A 690 -4.34 -43.68 5.17
C TYR A 690 -4.07 -42.66 4.10
N ARG A 691 -2.92 -41.99 4.22
CA ARG A 691 -2.38 -41.02 3.26
C ARG A 691 -1.08 -41.53 2.73
N ILE A 692 -0.92 -41.51 1.41
CA ILE A 692 0.25 -42.06 0.74
C ILE A 692 1.06 -40.92 0.16
N TYR A 693 2.33 -40.95 0.46
CA TYR A 693 3.30 -39.95 0.04
C TYR A 693 4.37 -40.59 -0.85
N ARG A 694 4.72 -39.91 -1.92
CA ARG A 694 5.73 -40.36 -2.88
C ARG A 694 6.68 -39.23 -3.23
N ARG A 695 7.93 -39.55 -3.49
CA ARG A 695 8.86 -38.71 -4.24
C ARG A 695 9.69 -39.52 -5.21
N GLU A 696 10.15 -38.96 -6.28
CA GLU A 696 11.24 -39.50 -7.06
C GLU A 696 12.54 -39.37 -6.28
N THR A 697 13.48 -40.32 -6.38
CA THR A 697 14.76 -40.26 -5.67
C THR A 697 15.62 -39.04 -6.02
N SER A 698 15.31 -38.35 -7.13
CA SER A 698 15.91 -37.09 -7.55
C SER A 698 15.30 -35.86 -6.83
N GLU A 699 14.14 -35.99 -6.19
CA GLU A 699 13.40 -34.91 -5.52
C GLU A 699 13.77 -34.84 -4.03
N SER A 700 13.74 -33.61 -3.45
CA SER A 700 14.03 -33.38 -2.03
C SER A 700 12.81 -33.60 -1.14
N GLU A 701 11.60 -33.37 -1.67
CA GLU A 701 10.35 -33.31 -0.91
C GLU A 701 9.37 -34.43 -1.33
N PHE A 702 8.66 -34.98 -0.34
CA PHE A 702 7.59 -35.93 -0.62
C PHE A 702 6.27 -35.19 -0.96
N THR A 703 5.59 -35.68 -1.97
CA THR A 703 4.28 -35.22 -2.39
C THR A 703 3.21 -36.24 -1.99
N ARG A 704 2.12 -35.80 -1.38
CA ARG A 704 0.97 -36.64 -1.08
C ARG A 704 0.23 -36.99 -2.39
N ILE A 705 0.24 -38.26 -2.77
CA ILE A 705 -0.39 -38.75 -4.01
C ILE A 705 -1.80 -39.30 -3.81
N LEU A 706 -2.08 -39.86 -2.62
CA LEU A 706 -3.41 -40.35 -2.28
C LEU A 706 -3.81 -39.86 -0.89
N ASP A 707 -5.08 -39.50 -0.75
CA ASP A 707 -5.71 -39.07 0.48
C ASP A 707 -6.93 -39.95 0.77
N ALA A 708 -7.20 -40.19 2.06
CA ALA A 708 -8.39 -40.91 2.49
C ALA A 708 -8.53 -42.38 1.98
N VAL A 709 -7.43 -43.14 1.91
CA VAL A 709 -7.46 -44.55 1.58
C VAL A 709 -8.03 -45.35 2.76
N ASN A 710 -9.09 -46.10 2.55
CA ASN A 710 -9.79 -46.85 3.62
C ASN A 710 -9.35 -48.34 3.73
N SER A 711 -8.32 -48.74 2.96
CA SER A 711 -7.75 -50.09 2.96
C SER A 711 -6.30 -50.04 3.43
N THR A 712 -5.76 -51.21 3.79
CA THR A 712 -4.34 -51.39 4.13
C THR A 712 -3.46 -51.74 2.93
N SER A 713 -3.98 -51.47 1.74
CA SER A 713 -3.26 -51.60 0.48
C SER A 713 -3.83 -50.62 -0.52
N THR A 714 -3.01 -50.23 -1.47
CA THR A 714 -3.41 -49.37 -2.62
C THR A 714 -2.44 -49.55 -3.77
N ASP A 715 -2.81 -49.04 -4.91
CA ASP A 715 -2.05 -49.03 -6.14
C ASP A 715 -1.75 -47.59 -6.61
N ASP A 716 -0.54 -47.38 -7.10
CA ASP A 716 -0.11 -46.15 -7.76
C ASP A 716 0.14 -46.46 -9.25
N MET A 717 -0.85 -46.10 -10.06
CA MET A 717 -0.80 -46.19 -11.54
C MET A 717 -0.11 -44.97 -12.17
N SER A 718 0.37 -44.04 -11.41
CA SER A 718 1.06 -42.85 -11.93
C SER A 718 2.60 -42.96 -11.88
N ALA A 719 3.13 -44.11 -11.46
CA ALA A 719 4.55 -44.39 -11.48
C ALA A 719 5.03 -44.63 -12.94
N MET A 720 6.08 -43.93 -13.33
CA MET A 720 6.62 -44.04 -14.69
C MET A 720 7.74 -45.09 -14.72
N GLU A 721 7.73 -45.94 -15.76
CA GLU A 721 8.78 -46.93 -15.96
C GLU A 721 10.15 -46.27 -16.17
N GLY A 722 11.17 -46.85 -15.58
CA GLY A 722 12.55 -46.34 -15.62
C GLY A 722 12.91 -45.41 -14.46
N LEU A 723 11.96 -45.00 -13.63
CA LEU A 723 12.20 -44.14 -12.46
C LEU A 723 12.21 -44.94 -11.17
N THR A 724 12.88 -44.39 -10.14
CA THR A 724 12.90 -44.97 -8.77
C THR A 724 12.20 -43.99 -7.82
N TYR A 725 11.23 -44.54 -7.09
CA TYR A 725 10.41 -43.80 -6.17
C TYR A 725 10.60 -44.22 -4.74
N GLU A 726 10.46 -43.33 -3.82
CA GLU A 726 10.34 -43.55 -2.41
C GLU A 726 8.91 -43.26 -1.94
N TYR A 727 8.38 -44.18 -1.12
CA TYR A 727 7.01 -44.10 -0.56
C TYR A 727 7.06 -44.17 0.96
N TYR A 728 6.14 -43.45 1.60
CA TYR A 728 5.72 -43.70 2.98
C TYR A 728 4.22 -43.54 3.12
N VAL A 729 3.66 -44.09 4.20
CA VAL A 729 2.23 -44.02 4.51
C VAL A 729 2.05 -43.49 5.94
N THR A 730 1.03 -42.67 6.13
CA THR A 730 0.58 -42.22 7.46
C THR A 730 -0.84 -42.68 7.72
N ALA A 731 -1.19 -42.92 8.98
CA ALA A 731 -2.58 -43.08 9.40
C ALA A 731 -3.20 -41.72 9.69
N TYR A 732 -4.44 -41.54 9.30
CA TYR A 732 -5.20 -40.32 9.49
C TYR A 732 -6.57 -40.60 10.07
N ASP A 733 -6.91 -39.91 11.16
CA ASP A 733 -8.25 -39.97 11.74
C ASP A 733 -9.06 -38.73 11.34
N PRO A 734 -10.05 -38.85 10.44
CA PRO A 734 -10.85 -37.73 10.01
C PRO A 734 -11.77 -37.15 11.09
N ALA A 735 -12.02 -37.90 12.19
CA ALA A 735 -12.83 -37.40 13.29
C ALA A 735 -12.08 -36.43 14.20
N THR A 736 -10.77 -36.62 14.34
CA THR A 736 -9.90 -35.80 15.22
C THR A 736 -8.94 -34.92 14.43
N ASP A 737 -8.91 -35.07 13.09
CA ASP A 737 -7.94 -34.39 12.18
C ASP A 737 -6.48 -34.67 12.57
N GLN A 738 -6.20 -35.85 13.16
CA GLN A 738 -4.87 -36.26 13.52
C GLN A 738 -4.23 -37.12 12.44
N GLU A 739 -2.97 -36.90 12.20
CA GLU A 739 -2.13 -37.69 11.31
C GLU A 739 -0.95 -38.29 12.11
N SER A 740 -0.65 -39.57 11.86
CA SER A 740 0.45 -40.26 12.53
C SER A 740 1.82 -39.82 12.00
N GLU A 741 2.87 -40.16 12.71
CA GLU A 741 4.21 -40.17 12.15
C GLU A 741 4.26 -41.10 10.92
N ARG A 742 5.21 -40.87 10.02
CA ARG A 742 5.38 -41.66 8.79
C ARG A 742 5.80 -43.11 9.07
N SER A 743 5.41 -44.03 8.19
CA SER A 743 5.91 -45.39 8.18
C SER A 743 7.42 -45.48 7.85
N ASN A 744 7.94 -46.69 7.75
CA ASN A 744 9.21 -46.94 7.04
C ASN A 744 9.09 -46.37 5.61
N VAL A 745 10.20 -45.83 5.11
CA VAL A 745 10.30 -45.40 3.71
C VAL A 745 10.63 -46.63 2.86
N LEU A 746 9.85 -46.85 1.83
CA LEU A 746 10.00 -47.97 0.88
C LEU A 746 10.49 -47.41 -0.46
N GLN A 747 11.60 -47.94 -0.96
CA GLN A 747 12.11 -47.55 -2.28
C GLN A 747 11.71 -48.63 -3.32
N ILE A 748 11.14 -48.22 -4.44
CA ILE A 748 10.72 -49.09 -5.52
C ILE A 748 11.28 -48.57 -6.84
N ALA A 749 12.01 -49.39 -7.56
CA ALA A 749 12.40 -49.11 -8.94
C ALA A 749 11.29 -49.59 -9.90
N ALA A 750 10.73 -48.71 -10.65
CA ALA A 750 9.72 -49.06 -11.67
C ALA A 750 10.42 -49.54 -12.96
N VAL A 751 10.97 -50.78 -12.88
CA VAL A 751 11.60 -51.43 -14.04
C VAL A 751 10.95 -52.78 -14.26
N SER A 752 10.62 -53.07 -15.56
CA SER A 752 10.14 -54.38 -15.95
C SER A 752 11.32 -55.38 -15.90
N GLU A 753 11.23 -56.44 -15.08
CA GLU A 753 12.15 -57.55 -15.16
C GLU A 753 11.83 -58.30 -16.44
N LEU A 754 12.76 -58.32 -17.38
CA LEU A 754 12.71 -59.28 -18.50
C LEU A 754 12.82 -60.69 -17.94
N PRO A 755 12.04 -61.68 -18.40
CA PRO A 755 12.19 -63.06 -17.99
C PRO A 755 13.61 -63.49 -18.28
N PRO A 756 14.26 -64.30 -17.42
CA PRO A 756 15.59 -64.83 -17.72
C PRO A 756 15.50 -65.71 -18.98
N GLU A 757 16.29 -65.36 -20.01
CA GLU A 757 16.54 -66.29 -21.14
C GLU A 757 17.13 -67.59 -20.60
N ASP A 758 16.44 -68.68 -20.86
CA ASP A 758 16.92 -70.07 -20.63
C ASP A 758 18.23 -70.28 -21.42
N LEU A 759 19.32 -70.23 -20.73
CA LEU A 759 20.63 -70.68 -21.25
C LEU A 759 20.66 -72.23 -21.18
N GLU A 760 20.40 -72.85 -22.30
CA GLU A 760 20.87 -74.23 -22.47
C GLU A 760 22.36 -74.27 -22.83
N PRO A 761 23.13 -75.24 -22.35
CA PRO A 761 24.58 -75.26 -22.49
C PRO A 761 25.08 -75.83 -23.83
N ASP A 762 26.13 -75.14 -24.31
CA ASP A 762 26.97 -75.48 -25.44
C ASP A 762 27.60 -76.86 -25.35
N PRO A 763 27.70 -77.60 -26.51
CA PRO A 763 29.00 -78.19 -26.77
C PRO A 763 29.49 -78.03 -28.21
N GLY A 764 30.64 -77.37 -28.34
CA GLY A 764 31.78 -77.89 -29.07
C GLY A 764 31.80 -77.94 -30.61
N ASP A 765 32.69 -77.11 -31.14
CA ASP A 765 33.61 -77.30 -32.28
C ASP A 765 33.05 -77.82 -33.64
N ILE A 766 33.26 -77.09 -34.68
CA ILE A 766 34.19 -77.33 -35.78
C ILE A 766 33.76 -76.61 -37.08
N GLU A 767 34.71 -75.80 -37.51
CA GLU A 767 35.26 -75.43 -38.80
C GLU A 767 34.32 -75.31 -40.06
N ASP A 768 34.53 -74.24 -40.71
CA ASP A 768 34.82 -74.00 -42.15
C ASP A 768 33.67 -74.03 -43.15
N VAL A 769 33.67 -73.00 -43.88
CA VAL A 769 33.65 -72.82 -45.37
C VAL A 769 32.65 -71.73 -45.80
N ILE A 770 33.25 -70.69 -46.34
CA ILE A 770 32.74 -69.55 -47.18
C ILE A 770 32.55 -70.13 -48.64
N PRO A 771 32.03 -69.36 -49.51
CA PRO A 771 30.69 -68.78 -49.87
C PRO A 771 30.23 -69.38 -51.26
N PRO A 772 29.57 -68.77 -52.24
CA PRO A 772 29.08 -67.40 -52.48
C PRO A 772 27.68 -67.35 -53.14
N ASP A 773 27.19 -66.15 -53.16
CA ASP A 773 26.77 -65.36 -54.35
C ASP A 773 25.35 -65.46 -54.92
N GLU A 774 24.90 -64.27 -55.23
CA GLU A 774 23.95 -63.86 -56.32
C GLU A 774 22.47 -64.18 -56.08
N GLY A 775 21.64 -63.16 -56.04
CA GLY A 775 21.12 -62.41 -57.13
C GLY A 775 19.67 -62.07 -56.93
N ASP A 776 19.49 -60.86 -56.93
CA ASP A 776 18.63 -60.12 -57.87
C ASP A 776 17.09 -60.21 -57.80
N ALA A 777 16.60 -58.98 -57.76
CA ALA A 777 15.42 -58.50 -58.52
C ALA A 777 14.02 -58.66 -57.92
N GLY A 778 13.44 -57.56 -57.63
CA GLY A 778 12.35 -57.07 -58.47
C GLY A 778 11.07 -56.72 -57.78
N ASP A 779 10.84 -55.44 -57.85
CA ASP A 779 9.58 -54.75 -58.14
C ASP A 779 8.28 -55.28 -57.48
N GLY A 780 7.56 -54.43 -56.91
CA GLY A 780 6.84 -53.26 -57.39
C GLY A 780 5.51 -53.11 -56.72
N ILE A 781 5.23 -51.97 -56.43
CA ILE A 781 4.01 -51.19 -56.70
C ILE A 781 2.70 -51.59 -56.00
N ASP A 782 2.22 -50.50 -55.36
CA ASP A 782 0.87 -49.98 -55.37
C ASP A 782 -0.01 -50.08 -54.07
N ASN A 783 -0.16 -48.92 -53.55
CA ASN A 783 -1.38 -48.44 -52.89
C ASN A 783 -2.59 -48.51 -53.86
N PRO A 784 -3.86 -48.59 -53.55
CA PRO A 784 -4.47 -47.40 -52.85
C PRO A 784 -5.71 -47.70 -51.97
N SER A 785 -5.96 -46.64 -51.14
CA SER A 785 -7.26 -45.99 -50.85
C SER A 785 -8.54 -46.81 -50.68
N GLY A 786 -9.32 -46.37 -49.72
CA GLY A 786 -10.81 -46.46 -49.74
C GLY A 786 -11.49 -46.48 -48.41
N GLU A 787 -12.04 -45.37 -48.19
CA GLU A 787 -13.21 -45.03 -47.42
C GLU A 787 -14.25 -46.16 -47.23
N ASP A 788 -14.95 -46.35 -46.17
CA ASP A 788 -16.23 -45.77 -45.83
C ASP A 788 -17.05 -46.63 -44.84
N ASN A 789 -17.67 -45.92 -43.92
CA ASN A 789 -19.03 -46.15 -43.36
C ASN A 789 -19.55 -47.51 -42.88
N GLY A 790 -20.14 -47.40 -41.64
CA GLY A 790 -21.49 -48.02 -41.51
C GLY A 790 -21.75 -48.75 -40.21
N SER A 791 -22.36 -48.03 -39.30
CA SER A 791 -23.55 -48.41 -38.51
C SER A 791 -23.88 -49.87 -38.15
N GLY A 792 -24.34 -50.02 -36.91
CA GLY A 792 -25.32 -51.06 -36.50
C GLY A 792 -25.08 -51.55 -35.08
N GLN A 793 -25.81 -51.10 -34.13
CA GLN A 793 -26.90 -51.78 -33.39
C GLN A 793 -26.70 -53.30 -33.22
N ASP A 794 -26.80 -53.91 -32.11
CA ASP A 794 -27.83 -53.98 -31.09
C ASP A 794 -27.54 -55.03 -30.01
N ASN A 795 -28.14 -54.79 -28.81
CA ASN A 795 -28.69 -55.82 -27.92
C ASN A 795 -27.80 -56.79 -27.07
N GLY A 796 -27.92 -56.67 -25.79
CA GLY A 796 -28.83 -57.41 -25.02
C GLY A 796 -28.46 -57.77 -23.56
N ASN A 797 -29.31 -57.36 -22.70
CA ASN A 797 -29.89 -58.03 -21.54
C ASN A 797 -29.06 -58.63 -20.39
N GLY A 798 -29.51 -58.23 -19.22
CA GLY A 798 -29.59 -59.10 -18.04
C GLY A 798 -29.64 -58.37 -16.70
N GLN A 799 -30.78 -58.01 -16.26
CA GLN A 799 -31.52 -58.27 -14.98
C GLN A 799 -30.64 -58.44 -13.73
N GLY A 800 -30.89 -57.82 -12.61
CA GLY A 800 -32.08 -57.71 -11.85
C GLY A 800 -31.97 -57.08 -10.50
N ASN A 801 -33.06 -56.55 -10.03
CA ASN A 801 -33.70 -56.46 -8.70
C ASN A 801 -32.94 -55.79 -7.56
N GLY A 802 -33.52 -54.91 -6.77
CA GLY A 802 -34.88 -54.69 -6.43
C GLY A 802 -35.04 -53.69 -5.28
N ASN A 803 -36.20 -53.11 -5.27
CA ASN A 803 -37.03 -52.63 -4.14
C ASN A 803 -36.59 -51.55 -3.18
N GLY A 804 -37.42 -50.50 -3.15
CA GLY A 804 -38.15 -50.03 -2.00
C GLY A 804 -38.67 -48.60 -2.09
N GLN A 805 -39.91 -48.48 -2.47
CA GLN A 805 -41.03 -47.65 -1.97
C GLN A 805 -40.61 -46.43 -1.10
N GLY A 806 -41.19 -45.27 -1.26
CA GLY A 806 -42.55 -44.89 -1.43
C GLY A 806 -42.82 -43.37 -1.43
N ASN A 807 -43.86 -43.02 -2.09
CA ASN A 807 -44.93 -42.04 -1.89
C ASN A 807 -44.57 -40.63 -1.44
N GLY A 808 -45.05 -39.58 -1.98
CA GLY A 808 -46.36 -39.30 -2.58
C GLY A 808 -46.57 -37.87 -2.93
N ASN A 809 -47.31 -37.70 -3.94
CA ASN A 809 -48.26 -36.67 -4.30
C ASN A 809 -48.20 -35.23 -3.86
N GLY A 810 -48.42 -34.36 -4.84
CA GLY A 810 -49.08 -33.09 -4.66
C GLY A 810 -49.02 -32.14 -5.85
N GLN A 811 -49.95 -32.30 -6.77
CA GLN A 811 -50.27 -31.38 -7.85
C GLN A 811 -50.76 -30.03 -7.34
N GLY A 812 -50.54 -28.97 -8.10
CA GLY A 812 -51.27 -27.72 -7.98
C GLY A 812 -50.89 -26.67 -9.00
N ASN A 813 -51.59 -26.71 -10.12
CA ASN A 813 -51.71 -25.65 -11.15
C ASN A 813 -52.31 -24.37 -10.58
N GLY A 814 -51.91 -23.22 -11.15
CA GLY A 814 -52.66 -21.99 -10.98
C GLY A 814 -52.12 -20.80 -11.76
N ASN A 815 -52.52 -20.67 -12.99
CA ASN A 815 -52.44 -19.46 -13.82
C ASN A 815 -53.23 -18.29 -13.20
N GLY A 816 -52.76 -17.05 -13.35
CA GLY A 816 -53.53 -15.85 -13.08
C GLY A 816 -52.86 -14.56 -13.57
N ASN A 817 -53.18 -14.17 -14.78
CA ASN A 817 -52.96 -12.83 -15.38
C ASN A 817 -53.79 -11.79 -14.62
N GLY A 818 -53.30 -10.56 -14.47
CA GLY A 818 -54.05 -9.41 -14.03
C GLY A 818 -53.34 -8.09 -14.24
N ASN A 819 -53.62 -7.46 -15.38
CA ASN A 819 -53.38 -6.07 -15.72
C ASN A 819 -54.19 -5.14 -14.80
N GLY A 820 -53.63 -3.98 -14.44
CA GLY A 820 -54.39 -2.92 -13.79
C GLY A 820 -53.61 -1.60 -13.78
N ASN A 821 -53.89 -0.78 -14.79
CA ASN A 821 -53.59 0.66 -14.88
C ASN A 821 -54.40 1.43 -13.83
N GLY A 822 -53.82 2.49 -13.26
CA GLY A 822 -54.55 3.45 -12.45
C GLY A 822 -53.77 4.76 -12.22
N ASN A 823 -54.05 5.73 -13.06
CA ASN A 823 -53.75 7.15 -12.90
C ASN A 823 -54.43 7.75 -11.69
N GLY A 824 -53.78 8.65 -10.97
CA GLY A 824 -54.46 9.50 -9.98
C GLY A 824 -53.60 10.74 -9.65
N GLN A 825 -53.94 11.86 -10.30
CA GLN A 825 -53.54 13.22 -9.93
C GLN A 825 -54.23 13.63 -8.63
N GLY A 826 -53.60 14.43 -7.82
CA GLY A 826 -54.20 15.11 -6.67
C GLY A 826 -53.35 16.25 -6.16
N ASN A 827 -53.72 17.46 -6.50
CA ASN A 827 -53.30 18.76 -6.00
C ASN A 827 -53.52 18.94 -4.50
N GLY A 828 -52.68 19.72 -3.83
CA GLY A 828 -52.99 20.28 -2.54
C GLY A 828 -51.92 21.30 -2.07
N GLN A 829 -52.29 22.56 -2.17
CA GLN A 829 -51.60 23.76 -1.66
C GLN A 829 -51.56 23.82 -0.14
N GLY A 830 -50.56 24.54 0.40
CA GLY A 830 -50.68 25.23 1.68
C GLY A 830 -49.40 25.62 2.34
N ASN A 831 -49.00 26.87 2.16
CA ASN A 831 -48.44 27.89 3.08
C ASN A 831 -47.70 27.41 4.35
N GLY A 832 -46.59 27.95 4.80
CA GLY A 832 -46.06 29.29 4.79
C GLY A 832 -44.91 29.41 5.78
N GLN A 833 -44.05 30.42 5.52
CA GLN A 833 -43.24 31.20 6.44
C GLN A 833 -42.01 30.55 7.12
N ASP A 834 -40.86 30.91 6.73
CA ASP A 834 -39.94 32.07 6.98
C ASP A 834 -38.97 31.87 8.14
N ASN A 835 -37.73 31.94 7.83
CA ASN A 835 -36.58 32.68 8.38
C ASN A 835 -35.31 31.89 8.15
N GLY A 836 -34.37 32.23 7.31
CA GLY A 836 -33.60 33.46 7.28
C GLY A 836 -32.25 33.23 7.92
N SER A 837 -31.20 33.06 7.10
CA SER A 837 -29.93 33.75 7.30
C SER A 837 -28.79 33.17 6.45
N THR A 838 -28.48 33.85 5.40
CA THR A 838 -27.17 34.44 4.98
C THR A 838 -25.97 33.50 4.78
N ASN A 839 -25.66 33.27 3.50
CA ASN A 839 -24.31 33.11 2.97
C ASN A 839 -23.89 34.40 2.24
N PRO A 840 -22.61 34.79 2.29
CA PRO A 840 -22.08 35.86 1.44
C PRO A 840 -21.58 35.34 0.07
N PRO A 841 -21.44 36.22 -0.92
CA PRO A 841 -21.45 35.87 -2.34
C PRO A 841 -20.05 35.62 -2.90
N VAL A 842 -20.03 34.77 -3.93
CA VAL A 842 -18.90 34.63 -4.85
C VAL A 842 -19.15 35.57 -6.02
N ASP A 843 -18.23 36.44 -6.25
CA ASP A 843 -18.22 37.43 -7.34
C ASP A 843 -17.77 36.77 -8.65
N GLY A 844 -18.65 36.80 -9.64
CA GLY A 844 -18.39 36.41 -11.04
C GLY A 844 -18.30 37.64 -11.91
N GLY A 845 -17.13 37.84 -12.50
CA GLY A 845 -16.93 38.85 -13.55
C GLY A 845 -16.98 38.22 -14.92
N GLN A 846 -18.07 38.49 -15.65
CA GLN A 846 -18.15 38.43 -17.11
C GLN A 846 -17.73 39.76 -17.70
N ASP A 847 -16.96 39.69 -18.78
CA ASP A 847 -16.97 40.62 -19.92
C ASP A 847 -16.39 39.87 -21.11
N GLY A 848 -16.97 39.73 -22.30
CA GLY A 848 -17.76 40.65 -23.09
C GLY A 848 -16.92 41.14 -24.24
N GLY A 849 -17.21 40.71 -25.51
CA GLY A 849 -16.72 41.34 -26.72
C GLY A 849 -16.42 40.35 -27.86
N SER A 850 -17.33 40.01 -28.64
CA SER A 850 -17.78 40.24 -30.01
C SER A 850 -16.71 40.40 -31.10
N GLY A 851 -16.98 39.71 -32.24
CA GLY A 851 -16.44 39.98 -33.56
C GLY A 851 -16.30 38.75 -34.42
N SER A 852 -17.33 38.33 -35.09
CA SER A 852 -17.57 38.10 -36.55
C SER A 852 -16.31 37.94 -37.42
N ASP A 853 -16.21 36.91 -38.28
CA ASP A 853 -16.90 36.77 -39.57
C ASP A 853 -16.51 35.44 -40.27
N ALA A 854 -17.47 34.81 -40.80
CA ALA A 854 -17.69 34.15 -42.10
C ALA A 854 -16.55 33.57 -42.95
N GLY A 855 -16.85 32.39 -43.52
CA GLY A 855 -16.31 31.88 -44.80
C GLY A 855 -16.18 30.36 -44.82
N ASP A 856 -17.20 29.67 -45.14
CA ASP A 856 -17.63 28.93 -46.31
C ASP A 856 -16.55 28.09 -47.07
N GLY A 857 -16.86 26.85 -47.36
CA GLY A 857 -16.15 26.08 -48.37
C GLY A 857 -16.05 24.57 -48.21
N THR A 858 -17.19 23.92 -48.41
CA THR A 858 -17.44 22.68 -49.19
C THR A 858 -16.30 21.72 -49.52
N GLY A 859 -16.59 20.42 -49.25
CA GLY A 859 -16.50 19.43 -50.37
C GLY A 859 -15.48 18.33 -50.24
N GLY A 860 -16.00 17.08 -50.31
CA GLY A 860 -15.35 16.03 -51.07
C GLY A 860 -14.98 14.78 -50.30
N GLU A 861 -15.86 13.80 -50.42
CA GLU A 861 -15.64 12.35 -50.34
C GLU A 861 -14.38 11.92 -51.11
N ASP A 862 -13.70 10.89 -50.60
CA ASP A 862 -13.66 9.61 -51.33
C ASP A 862 -12.87 8.53 -50.52
N SER A 863 -13.45 7.38 -50.53
CA SER A 863 -12.95 6.08 -50.16
C SER A 863 -11.86 5.58 -51.15
N GLU A 864 -10.89 4.82 -50.65
CA GLU A 864 -10.41 3.65 -51.41
C GLU A 864 -9.63 2.64 -50.50
N THR A 865 -10.14 1.44 -50.47
CA THR A 865 -9.57 0.15 -50.11
C THR A 865 -8.50 -0.27 -51.11
N ILE A 866 -7.38 -0.84 -50.68
CA ILE A 866 -6.62 -1.83 -51.49
C ILE A 866 -6.02 -2.90 -50.58
N GLU A 867 -6.43 -4.14 -50.88
CA GLU A 867 -5.83 -5.42 -50.51
C GLU A 867 -4.45 -5.65 -51.17
N GLY A 868 -3.67 -6.53 -50.59
CA GLY A 868 -2.70 -7.26 -51.40
C GLY A 868 -1.45 -7.75 -50.67
N THR A 869 -1.52 -8.98 -50.18
CA THR A 869 -0.73 -10.22 -50.48
C THR A 869 0.74 -10.29 -50.02
N THR A 870 0.91 -11.27 -49.13
CA THR A 870 1.93 -12.35 -49.02
C THR A 870 3.30 -12.18 -49.67
N ASP A 871 4.37 -12.38 -48.91
CA ASP A 871 5.32 -13.46 -49.28
C ASP A 871 6.18 -13.91 -48.08
N SER A 872 6.42 -15.20 -48.05
CA SER A 872 7.14 -16.02 -47.09
C SER A 872 8.65 -16.04 -47.43
N GLY A 873 9.48 -15.96 -46.41
CA GLY A 873 10.93 -16.16 -46.54
C GLY A 873 11.51 -16.81 -45.28
N ASN A 874 11.69 -18.10 -45.37
CA ASN A 874 12.34 -19.00 -44.44
C ASN A 874 13.86 -18.80 -44.47
N VAL A 875 14.53 -18.57 -43.30
CA VAL A 875 15.99 -18.77 -43.17
C VAL A 875 16.31 -19.43 -41.85
N THR A 876 16.91 -20.56 -41.97
CA THR A 876 17.48 -21.52 -41.03
C THR A 876 18.58 -20.95 -40.14
N THR A 877 18.50 -21.27 -38.86
CA THR A 877 19.53 -21.06 -37.86
C THR A 877 20.43 -22.28 -37.69
N VAL A 878 21.73 -22.04 -37.49
CA VAL A 878 22.70 -23.01 -36.98
C VAL A 878 23.38 -22.41 -35.71
N PRO A 879 23.62 -23.19 -34.65
CA PRO A 879 24.03 -22.65 -33.34
C PRO A 879 25.54 -22.49 -33.23
N GLY A 880 25.95 -21.37 -32.64
CA GLY A 880 27.32 -21.05 -32.27
C GLY A 880 27.56 -21.26 -30.78
N THR A 881 28.60 -21.99 -30.51
CA THR A 881 29.21 -22.37 -29.23
C THR A 881 29.68 -21.13 -28.45
N ILE A 882 29.31 -21.01 -27.19
CA ILE A 882 29.82 -20.02 -26.26
C ILE A 882 30.97 -20.64 -25.48
N VAL A 883 32.12 -19.96 -25.49
CA VAL A 883 33.31 -20.24 -24.74
C VAL A 883 33.27 -19.39 -23.46
N GLU A 884 33.34 -20.00 -22.28
CA GLU A 884 33.55 -19.35 -21.00
C GLU A 884 35.00 -18.83 -20.87
N PRO A 885 35.26 -17.69 -20.21
CA PRO A 885 36.61 -17.33 -19.80
C PRO A 885 36.88 -17.77 -18.35
N GLU A 886 38.03 -18.41 -18.18
CA GLU A 886 38.63 -18.89 -16.95
C GLU A 886 38.94 -17.75 -15.95
N VAL A 887 38.73 -18.03 -14.67
CA VAL A 887 39.12 -17.20 -13.52
C VAL A 887 40.51 -17.66 -13.04
N PRO A 888 41.48 -16.77 -12.81
CA PRO A 888 42.75 -17.19 -12.24
C PRO A 888 42.68 -17.33 -10.71
N ALA A 889 43.24 -18.40 -10.23
CA ALA A 889 43.43 -18.72 -8.82
C ALA A 889 44.45 -17.76 -8.16
N THR A 890 44.13 -17.30 -6.98
CA THR A 890 45.12 -16.70 -6.06
C THR A 890 45.38 -17.58 -4.86
N GLU A 891 46.61 -17.68 -4.57
CA GLU A 891 47.30 -18.50 -3.57
C GLU A 891 46.84 -18.22 -2.14
N SER A 892 46.84 -19.30 -1.38
CA SER A 892 46.71 -19.36 0.06
C SER A 892 48.02 -19.02 0.77
N ASP A 893 47.95 -18.20 1.80
CA ASP A 893 49.01 -18.10 2.81
C ASP A 893 48.43 -18.44 4.21
N PRO A 894 49.01 -19.36 4.97
CA PRO A 894 48.56 -19.80 6.28
C PRO A 894 49.44 -19.23 7.42
N ASN A 895 48.77 -18.60 8.41
CA ASN A 895 49.21 -18.41 9.82
C ASN A 895 48.47 -17.21 10.40
N GLN A 896 47.83 -17.29 11.53
CA GLN A 896 48.06 -17.63 12.91
C GLN A 896 46.80 -17.36 13.76
N VAL A 897 46.42 -18.30 14.56
CA VAL A 897 46.50 -18.40 16.03
C VAL A 897 45.76 -17.30 16.84
N SER A 898 44.70 -17.82 17.54
CA SER A 898 43.97 -17.17 18.63
C SER A 898 44.86 -16.90 19.86
N PRO A 899 44.44 -16.15 20.85
CA PRO A 899 43.45 -16.64 21.82
C PRO A 899 42.14 -15.84 21.87
#